data_76eeee35e40d737469de6108df41ba92
#
_entry.id   76eeee35e40d737469de6108df41ba92
#
_cell.length_a   1.000
_cell.length_b   1.000
_cell.length_c   1.000
_cell.angle_alpha   90.00
_cell.angle_beta   90.00
_cell.angle_gamma   90.00
#
_symmetry.space_group_name_H-M   'P 1'
#
loop_
_entity.id
_entity.type
_entity.pdbx_description
1 polymer ?
#
loop_
_entity_poly.entity_id
_entity_poly.type
_entity_poly.pdbx_seq_one_letter_code
_entity_poly.pdbx_strand_id
1 'polypeptide(L)'
;LSDKSVEALTSKEAAAELERLAAEITRHDKLYHEQDAPLISDADYDKLRVRNSAIEARFPNLVRDDSPSTKVGGAPAEKFGKVRHAVPMLSLDNAFDADDAHAFVAKVQRFLNLDTAPIITAEPKIDGLSASLRYENGKFVQGATRGDGREGEDVTANLRTIADIPHTVKGAPAVLEVRGEVYMEKAAFAKMNAALEKDGKQAYVNPRNSAAGALRQLDPKITATRPLRFFAHGWGELSEPLAETQFDSVQRLAQLGFPLAGITRAKNAEELLALYNDILTGRQKLAYEIDGVVYKVDSLALQQRLGFVSRSPRWAIAHKFAAEQQQTTLDGIDIQVGRTGSLTPVGRLKPVFVGGVTVTNVTLHNSDYIRGVGADGGPIRGGKDLRIGDTVTVQRAGDVIPQIVDVVDDEGHKRRKKYIFPDACPRCGSHVARELEPGEEGVIARCTGGLNCPAQAVERLIHFVARRAMDIDGLGAKQIEEFYDLGWVKEPADIFRLADHRDELVARDGYGEKSVTGLLVSIDARREPEFGRFLYALGIRDIGETTAGVIARRFESWSAFEDAVQAAVKARPGEAYEALERVPGVGDGARAALLSWSAAASPALLNQADMFAGEGVGAPKVKGVTSKAWQGLVDAFGSLPEAIAAIKAATTQAPGDDYLELARIDGVGPVAADH
;
A
#
# COMPACT_ATOMS: atom_id res chain seq x y z
N LEU A 1 -9.47 9.87 16.36
CA LEU A 1 -8.77 11.14 16.02
C LEU A 1 -8.96 11.54 14.55
N SER A 2 -9.19 10.56 13.64
CA SER A 2 -9.41 10.82 12.19
C SER A 2 -10.68 11.64 11.89
N ASP A 3 -11.66 11.66 12.77
CA ASP A 3 -12.94 12.37 12.57
C ASP A 3 -12.91 13.84 12.98
N LYS A 4 -11.90 14.26 13.74
CA LYS A 4 -11.75 15.67 14.09
C LYS A 4 -11.23 16.46 12.89
N SER A 5 -11.86 17.60 12.60
CA SER A 5 -11.29 18.53 11.64
C SER A 5 -9.89 18.98 12.13
N VAL A 6 -9.00 19.29 11.19
CA VAL A 6 -7.63 19.70 11.51
C VAL A 6 -7.65 20.92 12.44
N GLU A 7 -8.63 21.82 12.30
CA GLU A 7 -8.83 23.01 13.13
C GLU A 7 -9.16 22.68 14.59
N ALA A 8 -9.76 21.50 14.85
CA ALA A 8 -10.16 21.07 16.18
C ALA A 8 -9.11 20.27 16.95
N LEU A 9 -7.98 19.89 16.29
CA LEU A 9 -6.91 19.12 16.93
C LEU A 9 -6.14 19.93 17.94
N THR A 10 -5.88 19.33 19.11
CA THR A 10 -4.86 19.82 20.05
C THR A 10 -3.45 19.41 19.57
N SER A 11 -2.41 20.08 20.08
CA SER A 11 -1.00 19.77 19.70
C SER A 11 -0.64 18.30 20.01
N LYS A 12 -1.17 17.71 21.09
CA LYS A 12 -0.94 16.30 21.45
C LYS A 12 -1.65 15.34 20.49
N GLU A 13 -2.90 15.64 20.13
CA GLU A 13 -3.65 14.87 19.15
C GLU A 13 -3.04 14.97 17.75
N ALA A 14 -2.55 16.16 17.37
CA ALA A 14 -1.85 16.38 16.11
C ALA A 14 -0.56 15.56 16.02
N ALA A 15 0.24 15.48 17.09
CA ALA A 15 1.45 14.67 17.12
C ALA A 15 1.16 13.18 16.93
N ALA A 16 0.17 12.64 17.64
CA ALA A 16 -0.25 11.23 17.51
C ALA A 16 -0.82 10.93 16.11
N GLU A 17 -1.59 11.86 15.54
CA GLU A 17 -2.15 11.69 14.20
C GLU A 17 -1.07 11.77 13.10
N LEU A 18 -0.06 12.63 13.23
CA LEU A 18 1.09 12.68 12.32
C LEU A 18 1.90 11.37 12.37
N GLU A 19 2.06 10.77 13.55
CA GLU A 19 2.72 9.47 13.68
C GLU A 19 1.95 8.36 12.96
N ARG A 20 0.65 8.27 13.18
CA ARG A 20 -0.24 7.32 12.51
C ARG A 20 -0.20 7.51 10.97
N LEU A 21 -0.36 8.75 10.50
CA LEU A 21 -0.35 9.07 9.07
C LEU A 21 1.01 8.76 8.42
N ALA A 22 2.13 9.03 9.11
CA ALA A 22 3.45 8.71 8.61
C ALA A 22 3.63 7.19 8.40
N ALA A 23 3.20 6.38 9.35
CA ALA A 23 3.25 4.92 9.26
C ALA A 23 2.34 4.39 8.14
N GLU A 24 1.10 4.88 8.07
CA GLU A 24 0.10 4.44 7.10
C GLU A 24 0.49 4.83 5.67
N ILE A 25 0.89 6.08 5.44
CA ILE A 25 1.34 6.54 4.12
C ILE A 25 2.60 5.78 3.69
N THR A 26 3.58 5.58 4.58
CA THR A 26 4.79 4.81 4.26
C THR A 26 4.46 3.36 3.88
N ARG A 27 3.50 2.73 4.57
CA ARG A 27 3.01 1.39 4.21
C ARG A 27 2.39 1.37 2.82
N HIS A 28 1.56 2.36 2.49
CA HIS A 28 0.93 2.46 1.17
C HIS A 28 1.92 2.83 0.07
N ASP A 29 2.90 3.68 0.34
CA ASP A 29 4.02 3.96 -0.57
C ASP A 29 4.75 2.67 -0.97
N LYS A 30 5.06 1.83 0.01
CA LYS A 30 5.73 0.55 -0.23
C LYS A 30 4.87 -0.41 -1.07
N LEU A 31 3.59 -0.53 -0.74
CA LEU A 31 2.66 -1.38 -1.48
C LEU A 31 2.47 -0.91 -2.92
N TYR A 32 2.37 0.40 -3.13
CA TYR A 32 2.14 1.00 -4.45
C TYR A 32 3.42 0.98 -5.31
N HIS A 33 4.54 1.49 -4.78
CA HIS A 33 5.75 1.72 -5.57
C HIS A 33 6.71 0.52 -5.65
N GLU A 34 6.76 -0.32 -4.61
CA GLU A 34 7.67 -1.47 -4.56
C GLU A 34 6.98 -2.79 -4.90
N GLN A 35 5.67 -2.91 -4.62
CA GLN A 35 4.96 -4.19 -4.72
C GLN A 35 3.93 -4.24 -5.82
N ASP A 36 3.63 -3.11 -6.50
CA ASP A 36 2.56 -2.97 -7.50
C ASP A 36 1.21 -3.55 -7.00
N ALA A 37 0.97 -3.49 -5.67
CA ALA A 37 -0.19 -4.07 -4.99
C ALA A 37 -0.83 -3.05 -4.04
N PRO A 38 -1.42 -1.95 -4.54
CA PRO A 38 -2.07 -0.96 -3.71
C PRO A 38 -3.28 -1.55 -2.98
N LEU A 39 -3.42 -1.22 -1.69
CA LEU A 39 -4.55 -1.65 -0.85
C LEU A 39 -5.63 -0.58 -0.70
N ILE A 40 -5.31 0.67 -1.02
CA ILE A 40 -6.26 1.79 -1.01
C ILE A 40 -6.26 2.48 -2.38
N SER A 41 -7.31 3.24 -2.66
CA SER A 41 -7.38 4.05 -3.88
C SER A 41 -6.38 5.21 -3.83
N ASP A 42 -5.97 5.70 -5.02
CA ASP A 42 -5.16 6.93 -5.10
C ASP A 42 -5.86 8.11 -4.44
N ALA A 43 -7.21 8.20 -4.54
CA ALA A 43 -7.99 9.24 -3.90
C ALA A 43 -7.94 9.14 -2.36
N ASP A 44 -7.97 7.93 -1.79
CA ASP A 44 -7.85 7.75 -0.33
C ASP A 44 -6.41 7.97 0.12
N TYR A 45 -5.44 7.51 -0.64
CA TYR A 45 -4.04 7.83 -0.42
C TYR A 45 -3.78 9.36 -0.45
N ASP A 46 -4.35 10.06 -1.43
CA ASP A 46 -4.26 11.52 -1.52
C ASP A 46 -4.92 12.22 -0.32
N LYS A 47 -6.08 11.71 0.19
CA LYS A 47 -6.71 12.23 1.42
C LYS A 47 -5.79 12.11 2.64
N LEU A 48 -5.12 10.96 2.82
CA LEU A 48 -4.14 10.79 3.90
C LEU A 48 -3.03 11.84 3.78
N ARG A 49 -2.53 12.07 2.57
CA ARG A 49 -1.47 13.06 2.31
C ARG A 49 -1.93 14.49 2.53
N VAL A 50 -3.11 14.86 2.06
CA VAL A 50 -3.72 16.19 2.27
C VAL A 50 -3.88 16.44 3.77
N ARG A 51 -4.41 15.46 4.53
CA ARG A 51 -4.58 15.58 5.97
C ARG A 51 -3.23 15.72 6.70
N ASN A 52 -2.22 14.93 6.35
CA ASN A 52 -0.87 15.06 6.91
C ASN A 52 -0.31 16.47 6.69
N SER A 53 -0.36 16.97 5.46
CA SER A 53 0.14 18.29 5.10
C SER A 53 -0.63 19.42 5.80
N ALA A 54 -1.94 19.29 5.96
CA ALA A 54 -2.77 20.29 6.67
C ALA A 54 -2.42 20.34 8.17
N ILE A 55 -2.16 19.19 8.82
CA ILE A 55 -1.73 19.13 10.21
C ILE A 55 -0.33 19.75 10.36
N GLU A 56 0.62 19.42 9.48
CA GLU A 56 1.97 19.99 9.50
C GLU A 56 1.97 21.52 9.28
N ALA A 57 1.11 22.02 8.40
CA ALA A 57 0.96 23.46 8.16
C ALA A 57 0.43 24.19 9.40
N ARG A 58 -0.49 23.57 10.16
CA ARG A 58 -1.02 24.16 11.39
C ARG A 58 -0.08 24.02 12.57
N PHE A 59 0.71 22.96 12.65
CA PHE A 59 1.64 22.66 13.74
C PHE A 59 3.08 22.46 13.24
N PRO A 60 3.76 23.52 12.73
CA PRO A 60 5.07 23.39 12.10
C PRO A 60 6.14 22.79 13.01
N ASN A 61 5.99 22.96 14.32
CA ASN A 61 6.93 22.43 15.32
C ASN A 61 6.78 20.91 15.56
N LEU A 62 5.74 20.28 14.98
CA LEU A 62 5.48 18.84 15.09
C LEU A 62 5.84 18.06 13.82
N VAL A 63 6.40 18.74 12.81
CA VAL A 63 6.87 18.08 11.57
C VAL A 63 7.98 17.10 11.95
N ARG A 64 7.80 15.84 11.56
CA ARG A 64 8.70 14.73 11.88
C ARG A 64 9.80 14.62 10.82
N ASP A 65 10.97 14.12 11.21
CA ASP A 65 12.08 13.85 10.29
C ASP A 65 11.73 12.75 9.26
N ASP A 66 10.84 11.81 9.64
CA ASP A 66 10.34 10.73 8.80
C ASP A 66 9.03 11.08 8.06
N SER A 67 8.61 12.35 8.07
CA SER A 67 7.34 12.78 7.46
C SER A 67 7.23 12.35 5.99
N PRO A 68 6.07 11.79 5.59
CA PRO A 68 5.79 11.50 4.18
C PRO A 68 5.81 12.74 3.28
N SER A 69 5.64 13.95 3.83
CA SER A 69 5.70 15.19 3.07
C SER A 69 7.11 15.51 2.54
N THR A 70 8.15 14.86 3.07
CA THR A 70 9.54 15.03 2.65
C THR A 70 10.02 13.95 1.67
N LYS A 71 9.24 12.88 1.44
CA LYS A 71 9.61 11.75 0.59
C LYS A 71 8.85 11.75 -0.74
N VAL A 72 9.50 11.30 -1.81
CA VAL A 72 8.94 11.14 -3.17
C VAL A 72 9.14 9.69 -3.62
N GLY A 73 8.05 8.96 -3.91
CA GLY A 73 8.12 7.61 -4.46
C GLY A 73 8.73 6.54 -3.53
N GLY A 74 8.90 5.33 -4.06
CA GLY A 74 9.54 4.19 -3.38
C GLY A 74 11.04 4.11 -3.64
N ALA A 75 11.77 3.39 -2.78
CA ALA A 75 13.20 3.12 -2.99
C ALA A 75 13.42 2.26 -4.26
N PRO A 76 14.53 2.46 -5.00
CA PRO A 76 14.87 1.65 -6.16
C PRO A 76 15.06 0.18 -5.79
N ALA A 77 14.59 -0.75 -6.66
CA ALA A 77 14.75 -2.17 -6.42
C ALA A 77 16.24 -2.57 -6.50
N GLU A 78 16.69 -3.44 -5.61
CA GLU A 78 18.10 -3.86 -5.50
C GLU A 78 18.63 -4.59 -6.76
N LYS A 79 17.75 -5.08 -7.62
CA LYS A 79 18.10 -5.85 -8.84
C LYS A 79 18.62 -4.99 -10.00
N PHE A 80 18.42 -3.66 -9.94
CA PHE A 80 18.91 -2.72 -10.94
C PHE A 80 20.02 -1.86 -10.36
N GLY A 81 20.95 -1.40 -11.22
CA GLY A 81 21.90 -0.37 -10.85
C GLY A 81 21.15 0.89 -10.39
N LYS A 82 21.70 1.62 -9.44
CA LYS A 82 21.11 2.88 -8.94
C LYS A 82 21.70 4.06 -9.73
N VAL A 83 20.83 4.99 -10.10
CA VAL A 83 21.19 6.26 -10.75
C VAL A 83 20.74 7.40 -9.85
N ARG A 84 21.67 8.25 -9.45
CA ARG A 84 21.37 9.48 -8.72
C ARG A 84 21.02 10.59 -9.70
N HIS A 85 19.84 11.19 -9.53
CA HIS A 85 19.40 12.32 -10.35
C HIS A 85 20.19 13.58 -10.01
N ALA A 86 20.79 14.24 -11.03
CA ALA A 86 21.50 15.50 -10.85
C ALA A 86 20.57 16.62 -10.40
N VAL A 87 19.33 16.63 -10.91
CA VAL A 87 18.22 17.47 -10.46
C VAL A 87 17.12 16.52 -9.95
N PRO A 88 16.60 16.65 -8.71
CA PRO A 88 15.57 15.77 -8.18
C PRO A 88 14.32 15.68 -9.06
N MET A 89 13.75 14.48 -9.20
CA MET A 89 12.47 14.23 -9.87
C MET A 89 11.32 14.34 -8.87
N LEU A 90 10.82 15.55 -8.68
CA LEU A 90 9.83 15.86 -7.66
C LEU A 90 8.42 15.37 -8.04
N SER A 91 7.56 15.23 -7.05
CA SER A 91 6.12 15.03 -7.22
C SER A 91 5.43 16.38 -7.52
N LEU A 92 4.15 16.34 -7.86
CA LEU A 92 3.29 17.50 -7.97
C LEU A 92 2.27 17.49 -6.82
N ASP A 93 1.90 18.66 -6.34
CA ASP A 93 0.72 18.80 -5.50
C ASP A 93 -0.53 18.57 -6.35
N ASN A 94 -1.65 18.19 -5.73
CA ASN A 94 -2.89 17.90 -6.43
C ASN A 94 -3.90 19.02 -6.25
N ALA A 95 -4.67 19.31 -7.32
CA ALA A 95 -5.93 20.00 -7.31
C ALA A 95 -7.03 19.00 -7.69
N PHE A 96 -8.20 19.10 -7.08
CA PHE A 96 -9.31 18.18 -7.29
C PHE A 96 -10.56 18.85 -7.86
N ASP A 97 -10.62 20.17 -7.77
CA ASP A 97 -11.75 20.96 -8.24
C ASP A 97 -11.31 22.33 -8.79
N ALA A 98 -12.29 23.10 -9.25
CA ALA A 98 -12.06 24.43 -9.81
C ALA A 98 -11.51 25.42 -8.76
N ASP A 99 -11.93 25.32 -7.50
CA ASP A 99 -11.50 26.22 -6.43
C ASP A 99 -10.01 26.02 -6.12
N ASP A 100 -9.53 24.78 -6.14
CA ASP A 100 -8.11 24.44 -6.02
C ASP A 100 -7.28 25.06 -7.14
N ALA A 101 -7.79 25.02 -8.41
CA ALA A 101 -7.11 25.63 -9.54
C ALA A 101 -7.05 27.17 -9.40
N HIS A 102 -8.13 27.81 -8.99
CA HIS A 102 -8.15 29.25 -8.67
C HIS A 102 -7.18 29.57 -7.52
N ALA A 103 -7.18 28.77 -6.46
CA ALA A 103 -6.28 28.94 -5.32
C ALA A 103 -4.81 28.84 -5.71
N PHE A 104 -4.48 27.91 -6.64
CA PHE A 104 -3.12 27.78 -7.17
C PHE A 104 -2.69 29.06 -7.90
N VAL A 105 -3.50 29.58 -8.83
CA VAL A 105 -3.18 30.80 -9.57
C VAL A 105 -3.03 32.00 -8.63
N ALA A 106 -3.96 32.17 -7.69
CA ALA A 106 -3.91 33.24 -6.69
C ALA A 106 -2.71 33.12 -5.76
N LYS A 107 -2.31 31.90 -5.36
CA LYS A 107 -1.12 31.65 -4.54
C LYS A 107 0.16 32.04 -5.27
N VAL A 108 0.28 31.67 -6.56
CA VAL A 108 1.43 32.04 -7.40
C VAL A 108 1.51 33.55 -7.57
N GLN A 109 0.39 34.22 -7.89
CA GLN A 109 0.31 35.67 -8.07
C GLN A 109 0.74 36.41 -6.79
N ARG A 110 0.20 35.98 -5.63
CA ARG A 110 0.51 36.58 -4.31
C ARG A 110 1.97 36.38 -3.92
N PHE A 111 2.51 35.15 -4.11
CA PHE A 111 3.89 34.85 -3.77
C PHE A 111 4.88 35.71 -4.56
N LEU A 112 4.59 35.95 -5.84
CA LEU A 112 5.43 36.72 -6.74
C LEU A 112 5.18 38.23 -6.66
N ASN A 113 4.14 38.66 -5.92
CA ASN A 113 3.65 40.04 -5.82
C ASN A 113 3.37 40.65 -7.21
N LEU A 114 2.54 39.95 -8.02
CA LEU A 114 2.15 40.38 -9.37
C LEU A 114 0.78 41.04 -9.35
N ASP A 115 0.61 42.08 -10.15
CA ASP A 115 -0.69 42.75 -10.32
C ASP A 115 -1.69 41.90 -11.13
N THR A 116 -1.19 41.05 -12.03
CA THR A 116 -1.98 40.15 -12.87
C THR A 116 -1.47 38.70 -12.75
N ALA A 117 -2.35 37.74 -13.06
CA ALA A 117 -1.95 36.32 -13.10
C ALA A 117 -0.85 36.11 -14.14
N PRO A 118 0.19 35.30 -13.85
CA PRO A 118 1.19 34.93 -14.85
C PRO A 118 0.59 33.97 -15.87
N ILE A 119 1.19 33.92 -17.06
CA ILE A 119 0.86 32.91 -18.07
C ILE A 119 1.20 31.52 -17.48
N ILE A 120 0.29 30.58 -17.61
CA ILE A 120 0.42 29.20 -17.12
C ILE A 120 0.19 28.26 -18.30
N THR A 121 0.99 27.21 -18.40
CA THR A 121 0.77 26.13 -19.38
C THR A 121 -0.11 25.03 -18.80
N ALA A 122 -0.90 24.40 -19.67
CA ALA A 122 -1.68 23.20 -19.40
C ALA A 122 -1.24 22.07 -20.34
N GLU A 123 -0.99 20.90 -19.80
CA GLU A 123 -0.62 19.71 -20.56
C GLU A 123 -1.35 18.48 -20.01
N PRO A 124 -1.72 17.47 -20.86
CA PRO A 124 -2.34 16.24 -20.38
C PRO A 124 -1.41 15.50 -19.40
N LYS A 125 -1.94 15.07 -18.27
CA LYS A 125 -1.23 14.23 -17.32
C LYS A 125 -1.32 12.77 -17.75
N ILE A 126 -0.24 12.30 -18.38
CA ILE A 126 -0.17 10.93 -18.91
C ILE A 126 -0.14 9.94 -17.74
N ASP A 127 -0.94 8.89 -17.84
CA ASP A 127 -0.96 7.80 -16.85
C ASP A 127 0.03 6.70 -17.27
N GLY A 128 1.27 6.82 -16.78
CA GLY A 128 2.39 5.96 -17.13
C GLY A 128 3.45 5.87 -16.04
N LEU A 129 4.70 5.67 -16.44
CA LEU A 129 5.87 5.62 -15.56
C LEU A 129 6.86 6.71 -15.96
N SER A 130 7.18 7.59 -15.01
CA SER A 130 8.15 8.67 -15.26
C SER A 130 9.56 8.13 -15.47
N ALA A 131 10.23 8.65 -16.50
CA ALA A 131 11.60 8.31 -16.84
C ALA A 131 12.44 9.56 -17.12
N SER A 132 13.74 9.48 -16.80
CA SER A 132 14.76 10.45 -17.12
C SER A 132 15.71 9.86 -18.17
N LEU A 133 16.00 10.63 -19.22
CA LEU A 133 16.84 10.29 -20.36
C LEU A 133 18.01 11.28 -20.44
N ARG A 134 19.22 10.83 -20.14
CA ARG A 134 20.42 11.66 -20.19
C ARG A 134 21.14 11.49 -21.54
N TYR A 135 21.39 12.61 -22.19
CA TYR A 135 22.18 12.71 -23.42
C TYR A 135 23.44 13.51 -23.14
N GLU A 136 24.57 13.01 -23.63
CA GLU A 136 25.84 13.72 -23.62
C GLU A 136 26.36 13.85 -25.07
N ASN A 137 26.63 15.09 -25.48
CA ASN A 137 27.00 15.41 -26.85
C ASN A 137 26.03 14.77 -27.89
N GLY A 138 24.73 14.85 -27.57
CA GLY A 138 23.66 14.32 -28.38
C GLY A 138 23.51 12.79 -28.40
N LYS A 139 24.29 12.01 -27.63
CA LYS A 139 24.15 10.55 -27.52
C LYS A 139 23.41 10.17 -26.24
N PHE A 140 22.45 9.26 -26.35
CA PHE A 140 21.75 8.70 -25.20
C PHE A 140 22.71 7.82 -24.38
N VAL A 141 23.07 8.26 -23.18
CA VAL A 141 24.06 7.57 -22.33
C VAL A 141 23.44 6.86 -21.14
N GLN A 142 22.38 7.41 -20.54
CA GLN A 142 21.77 6.87 -19.33
C GLN A 142 20.28 7.13 -19.29
N GLY A 143 19.51 6.14 -18.81
CA GLY A 143 18.09 6.25 -18.56
C GLY A 143 17.70 5.66 -17.21
N ALA A 144 16.88 6.39 -16.44
CA ALA A 144 16.50 6.00 -15.09
C ALA A 144 15.01 6.18 -14.83
N THR A 145 14.43 5.36 -13.95
CA THR A 145 13.11 5.59 -13.36
C THR A 145 13.19 6.74 -12.35
N ARG A 146 12.04 7.30 -11.96
CA ARG A 146 11.99 8.35 -10.92
C ARG A 146 12.53 7.87 -9.58
N GLY A 147 12.25 6.61 -9.19
CA GLY A 147 12.59 6.07 -7.89
C GLY A 147 12.00 6.89 -6.74
N ASP A 148 12.81 7.22 -5.74
CA ASP A 148 12.45 8.08 -4.61
C ASP A 148 12.59 9.59 -4.91
N GLY A 149 12.82 9.92 -6.19
CA GLY A 149 13.03 11.27 -6.69
C GLY A 149 14.47 11.76 -6.58
N ARG A 150 15.34 11.11 -5.84
CA ARG A 150 16.79 11.39 -5.74
C ARG A 150 17.61 10.28 -6.39
N GLU A 151 17.18 9.03 -6.20
CA GLU A 151 17.78 7.85 -6.83
C GLU A 151 16.70 7.05 -7.56
N GLY A 152 16.98 6.64 -8.78
CA GLY A 152 16.14 5.79 -9.62
C GLY A 152 16.86 4.50 -10.02
N GLU A 153 16.13 3.59 -10.67
CA GLU A 153 16.66 2.36 -11.22
C GLU A 153 17.28 2.63 -12.60
N ASP A 154 18.48 2.10 -12.87
CA ASP A 154 19.06 2.14 -14.20
C ASP A 154 18.30 1.21 -15.16
N VAL A 155 17.51 1.79 -16.03
CA VAL A 155 16.74 1.10 -17.07
C VAL A 155 17.19 1.51 -18.48
N THR A 156 18.45 1.94 -18.61
CA THR A 156 19.02 2.44 -19.88
C THR A 156 18.83 1.45 -21.03
N ALA A 157 19.14 0.18 -20.81
CA ALA A 157 19.01 -0.85 -21.83
C ALA A 157 17.56 -1.08 -22.26
N ASN A 158 16.61 -0.98 -21.32
CA ASN A 158 15.18 -1.12 -21.56
C ASN A 158 14.62 0.08 -22.34
N LEU A 159 14.96 1.31 -21.93
CA LEU A 159 14.53 2.54 -22.60
C LEU A 159 15.05 2.63 -24.05
N ARG A 160 16.22 2.09 -24.32
CA ARG A 160 16.74 1.99 -25.70
C ARG A 160 15.89 1.15 -26.65
N THR A 161 15.03 0.29 -26.12
CA THR A 161 14.13 -0.54 -26.95
C THR A 161 12.87 0.22 -27.37
N ILE A 162 12.59 1.39 -26.80
CA ILE A 162 11.41 2.19 -27.09
C ILE A 162 11.67 3.05 -28.33
N ALA A 163 10.91 2.84 -29.39
CA ALA A 163 11.10 3.50 -30.69
C ALA A 163 10.98 5.03 -30.64
N ASP A 164 10.22 5.58 -29.72
CA ASP A 164 10.03 7.03 -29.55
C ASP A 164 11.23 7.74 -28.92
N ILE A 165 12.19 6.98 -28.36
CA ILE A 165 13.38 7.53 -27.72
C ILE A 165 14.56 7.56 -28.70
N PRO A 166 14.96 8.75 -29.18
CA PRO A 166 16.07 8.85 -30.12
C PRO A 166 17.40 8.47 -29.45
N HIS A 167 18.17 7.59 -30.08
CA HIS A 167 19.51 7.22 -29.58
C HIS A 167 20.53 8.33 -29.81
N THR A 168 20.27 9.23 -30.75
CA THR A 168 21.12 10.37 -31.06
C THR A 168 20.25 11.59 -31.38
N VAL A 169 20.55 12.71 -30.75
CA VAL A 169 19.84 13.99 -30.90
C VAL A 169 20.79 15.03 -31.48
N LYS A 170 20.49 15.50 -32.70
CA LYS A 170 21.29 16.55 -33.35
C LYS A 170 20.90 17.92 -32.82
N GLY A 171 21.88 18.78 -32.56
CA GLY A 171 21.64 20.16 -32.07
C GLY A 171 21.15 20.20 -30.63
N ALA A 172 21.39 19.16 -29.86
CA ALA A 172 21.17 19.14 -28.42
C ALA A 172 22.29 19.88 -27.69
N PRO A 173 22.02 20.44 -26.49
CA PRO A 173 23.03 20.87 -25.52
C PRO A 173 24.07 19.78 -25.25
N ALA A 174 25.28 20.15 -24.81
CA ALA A 174 26.32 19.19 -24.46
C ALA A 174 25.85 18.18 -23.39
N VAL A 175 25.06 18.66 -22.41
CA VAL A 175 24.29 17.83 -21.47
C VAL A 175 22.81 18.18 -21.63
N LEU A 176 22.01 17.17 -21.92
CA LEU A 176 20.54 17.27 -22.01
C LEU A 176 19.93 16.10 -21.25
N GLU A 177 19.24 16.38 -20.15
CA GLU A 177 18.40 15.42 -19.45
C GLU A 177 16.93 15.70 -19.82
N VAL A 178 16.29 14.78 -20.56
CA VAL A 178 14.88 14.86 -20.92
C VAL A 178 14.07 14.03 -19.94
N ARG A 179 12.97 14.58 -19.44
CA ARG A 179 12.00 13.91 -18.59
C ARG A 179 10.70 13.69 -19.31
N GLY A 180 10.14 12.52 -19.12
CA GLY A 180 8.91 12.15 -19.79
C GLY A 180 8.22 10.98 -19.12
N GLU A 181 7.15 10.53 -19.78
CA GLU A 181 6.35 9.42 -19.30
C GLU A 181 6.41 8.26 -20.30
N VAL A 182 6.77 7.07 -19.80
CA VAL A 182 6.65 5.81 -20.55
C VAL A 182 5.24 5.27 -20.34
N TYR A 183 4.54 4.98 -21.41
CA TYR A 183 3.15 4.57 -21.40
C TYR A 183 2.85 3.48 -22.42
N MET A 184 1.62 2.96 -22.41
CA MET A 184 1.13 2.00 -23.39
C MET A 184 -0.18 2.49 -23.97
N GLU A 185 -0.34 2.42 -25.30
CA GLU A 185 -1.58 2.79 -25.98
C GLU A 185 -2.71 1.79 -25.66
N LYS A 186 -3.95 2.30 -25.51
CA LYS A 186 -5.16 1.50 -25.20
C LYS A 186 -5.35 0.31 -26.13
N ALA A 187 -5.24 0.54 -27.43
CA ALA A 187 -5.42 -0.50 -28.45
C ALA A 187 -4.32 -1.58 -28.39
N ALA A 188 -3.07 -1.15 -28.15
CA ALA A 188 -1.93 -2.06 -28.03
C ALA A 188 -2.02 -2.90 -26.75
N PHE A 189 -2.45 -2.29 -25.64
CA PHE A 189 -2.73 -2.97 -24.38
C PHE A 189 -3.84 -4.02 -24.52
N ALA A 190 -4.96 -3.67 -25.13
CA ALA A 190 -6.07 -4.59 -25.38
C ALA A 190 -5.63 -5.79 -26.23
N LYS A 191 -4.87 -5.54 -27.32
CA LYS A 191 -4.33 -6.61 -28.17
C LYS A 191 -3.37 -7.53 -27.42
N MET A 192 -2.51 -6.97 -26.56
CA MET A 192 -1.58 -7.75 -25.75
C MET A 192 -2.32 -8.63 -24.73
N ASN A 193 -3.34 -8.10 -24.06
CA ASN A 193 -4.14 -8.86 -23.10
C ASN A 193 -4.92 -10.00 -23.79
N ALA A 194 -5.54 -9.74 -24.95
CA ALA A 194 -6.21 -10.79 -25.73
C ALA A 194 -5.26 -11.93 -26.14
N ALA A 195 -3.99 -11.62 -26.43
CA ALA A 195 -2.98 -12.64 -26.72
C ALA A 195 -2.62 -13.45 -25.45
N LEU A 196 -2.48 -12.79 -24.30
CA LEU A 196 -2.19 -13.47 -23.01
C LEU A 196 -3.34 -14.41 -22.61
N GLU A 197 -4.59 -13.97 -22.74
CA GLU A 197 -5.78 -14.78 -22.46
C GLU A 197 -5.86 -16.00 -23.38
N LYS A 198 -5.56 -15.82 -24.66
CA LYS A 198 -5.49 -16.93 -25.63
C LYS A 198 -4.43 -17.97 -25.25
N ASP A 199 -3.31 -17.51 -24.68
CA ASP A 199 -2.24 -18.37 -24.19
C ASP A 199 -2.51 -18.93 -22.77
N GLY A 200 -3.69 -18.70 -22.18
CA GLY A 200 -4.06 -19.13 -20.83
C GLY A 200 -3.32 -18.39 -19.72
N LYS A 201 -2.71 -17.25 -20.03
CA LYS A 201 -1.98 -16.41 -19.07
C LYS A 201 -2.90 -15.32 -18.52
N GLN A 202 -2.59 -14.84 -17.32
CA GLN A 202 -3.34 -13.77 -16.69
C GLN A 202 -3.14 -12.44 -17.46
N ALA A 203 -4.26 -11.76 -17.78
CA ALA A 203 -4.25 -10.44 -18.37
C ALA A 203 -3.80 -9.39 -17.34
N TYR A 204 -3.17 -8.32 -17.83
CA TYR A 204 -2.80 -7.17 -16.98
C TYR A 204 -4.03 -6.32 -16.67
N VAL A 205 -4.04 -5.72 -15.48
CA VAL A 205 -5.19 -4.97 -14.97
C VAL A 205 -5.34 -3.60 -15.66
N ASN A 206 -4.23 -2.89 -15.88
CA ASN A 206 -4.26 -1.57 -16.52
C ASN A 206 -2.98 -1.28 -17.34
N PRO A 207 -3.03 -0.30 -18.29
CA PRO A 207 -1.88 0.07 -19.12
C PRO A 207 -0.68 0.58 -18.32
N ARG A 208 -0.89 1.37 -17.25
CA ARG A 208 0.16 1.94 -16.41
C ARG A 208 1.01 0.87 -15.73
N ASN A 209 0.38 -0.06 -15.00
CA ASN A 209 1.09 -1.13 -14.31
C ASN A 209 1.77 -2.07 -15.30
N SER A 210 1.13 -2.32 -16.46
CA SER A 210 1.73 -3.08 -17.54
C SER A 210 2.98 -2.38 -18.10
N ALA A 211 2.95 -1.07 -18.30
CA ALA A 211 4.10 -0.29 -18.76
C ALA A 211 5.23 -0.30 -17.71
N ALA A 212 4.90 -0.11 -16.43
CA ALA A 212 5.88 -0.14 -15.33
C ALA A 212 6.56 -1.50 -15.23
N GLY A 213 5.79 -2.59 -15.21
CA GLY A 213 6.32 -3.96 -15.19
C GLY A 213 7.12 -4.33 -16.44
N ALA A 214 6.70 -3.83 -17.60
CA ALA A 214 7.40 -4.07 -18.87
C ALA A 214 8.75 -3.31 -18.94
N LEU A 215 8.83 -2.10 -18.39
CA LEU A 215 10.07 -1.32 -18.34
C LEU A 215 11.08 -1.89 -17.35
N ARG A 216 10.62 -2.49 -16.24
CA ARG A 216 11.45 -3.06 -15.17
C ARG A 216 11.80 -4.53 -15.38
N GLN A 217 11.97 -4.97 -16.63
CA GLN A 217 12.44 -6.32 -16.95
C GLN A 217 13.97 -6.38 -16.89
N LEU A 218 14.53 -7.43 -16.26
CA LEU A 218 15.99 -7.66 -16.20
C LEU A 218 16.57 -7.92 -17.58
N ASP A 219 15.83 -8.61 -18.46
CA ASP A 219 16.20 -8.80 -19.87
C ASP A 219 15.51 -7.75 -20.74
N PRO A 220 16.26 -6.80 -21.33
CA PRO A 220 15.71 -5.78 -22.23
C PRO A 220 15.02 -6.36 -23.48
N LYS A 221 15.31 -7.60 -23.85
CA LYS A 221 14.61 -8.29 -24.96
C LYS A 221 13.14 -8.48 -24.64
N ILE A 222 12.78 -8.72 -23.38
CA ILE A 222 11.38 -8.81 -22.96
C ILE A 222 10.71 -7.46 -23.10
N THR A 223 11.35 -6.37 -22.66
CA THR A 223 10.86 -5.00 -22.85
C THR A 223 10.64 -4.68 -24.32
N ALA A 224 11.57 -5.09 -25.21
CA ALA A 224 11.47 -4.89 -26.66
C ALA A 224 10.23 -5.55 -27.29
N THR A 225 9.66 -6.58 -26.68
CA THR A 225 8.39 -7.22 -27.13
C THR A 225 7.16 -6.47 -26.71
N ARG A 226 7.28 -5.46 -25.84
CA ARG A 226 6.17 -4.71 -25.29
C ARG A 226 5.92 -3.42 -26.08
N PRO A 227 4.67 -3.04 -26.35
CA PRO A 227 4.33 -1.86 -27.15
C PRO A 227 4.45 -0.58 -26.31
N LEU A 228 5.62 -0.33 -25.73
CA LEU A 228 5.89 0.87 -24.95
C LEU A 228 6.11 2.08 -25.83
N ARG A 229 5.62 3.22 -25.38
CA ARG A 229 5.73 4.53 -26.00
C ARG A 229 6.27 5.54 -24.98
N PHE A 230 6.69 6.71 -25.46
CA PHE A 230 7.26 7.76 -24.63
C PHE A 230 6.75 9.15 -25.05
N PHE A 231 6.37 10.00 -24.08
CA PHE A 231 6.16 11.44 -24.28
C PHE A 231 7.11 12.24 -23.39
N ALA A 232 7.78 13.24 -23.97
CA ALA A 232 8.53 14.22 -23.20
C ALA A 232 7.61 15.28 -22.61
N HIS A 233 7.84 15.71 -21.37
CA HIS A 233 7.07 16.76 -20.69
C HIS A 233 7.94 17.77 -19.92
N GLY A 234 9.26 17.57 -19.91
CA GLY A 234 10.17 18.46 -19.20
C GLY A 234 11.63 18.02 -19.30
N TRP A 235 12.43 18.56 -18.42
CA TRP A 235 13.88 18.34 -18.40
C TRP A 235 14.43 18.36 -16.97
N GLY A 236 15.63 17.84 -16.83
CA GLY A 236 16.44 17.91 -15.60
C GLY A 236 17.68 18.78 -15.83
N GLU A 237 18.87 18.13 -15.79
CA GLU A 237 20.13 18.85 -15.99
C GLU A 237 20.32 19.28 -17.45
N LEU A 238 20.72 20.53 -17.64
CA LEU A 238 21.04 21.12 -18.94
C LEU A 238 22.37 21.86 -18.86
N SER A 239 23.23 21.72 -19.86
CA SER A 239 24.45 22.56 -20.00
C SER A 239 24.15 23.97 -20.47
N GLU A 240 23.02 24.18 -21.14
CA GLU A 240 22.49 25.48 -21.58
C GLU A 240 20.96 25.45 -21.64
N PRO A 241 20.26 26.56 -21.37
CA PRO A 241 18.81 26.60 -21.41
C PRO A 241 18.25 26.27 -22.81
N LEU A 242 17.12 25.56 -22.86
CA LEU A 242 16.42 25.27 -24.11
C LEU A 242 15.67 26.49 -24.66
N ALA A 243 15.04 27.28 -23.78
CA ALA A 243 14.35 28.53 -24.05
C ALA A 243 14.10 29.30 -22.74
N GLU A 244 13.40 30.44 -22.79
CA GLU A 244 13.06 31.28 -21.61
C GLU A 244 11.73 30.87 -20.95
N THR A 245 10.89 30.12 -21.65
CA THR A 245 9.57 29.71 -21.16
C THR A 245 9.39 28.19 -21.17
N GLN A 246 8.46 27.71 -20.36
CA GLN A 246 8.07 26.30 -20.28
C GLN A 246 7.58 25.80 -21.65
N PHE A 247 6.66 26.56 -22.25
CA PHE A 247 6.09 26.22 -23.57
C PHE A 247 7.16 26.10 -24.64
N ASP A 248 8.00 27.11 -24.78
CA ASP A 248 9.01 27.15 -25.86
C ASP A 248 10.11 26.10 -25.61
N SER A 249 10.46 25.81 -24.34
CA SER A 249 11.38 24.72 -23.98
C SER A 249 10.83 23.35 -24.36
N VAL A 250 9.54 23.08 -24.08
CA VAL A 250 8.88 21.82 -24.48
C VAL A 250 8.79 21.73 -26.01
N GLN A 251 8.45 22.83 -26.72
CA GLN A 251 8.48 22.86 -28.19
C GLN A 251 9.89 22.60 -28.74
N ARG A 252 10.93 23.06 -28.04
CA ARG A 252 12.31 22.76 -28.42
C ARG A 252 12.62 21.27 -28.29
N LEU A 253 12.08 20.56 -27.27
CA LEU A 253 12.20 19.10 -27.20
C LEU A 253 11.57 18.41 -28.41
N ALA A 254 10.42 18.88 -28.89
CA ALA A 254 9.79 18.34 -30.11
C ALA A 254 10.70 18.54 -31.35
N GLN A 255 11.31 19.72 -31.51
CA GLN A 255 12.27 19.98 -32.58
C GLN A 255 13.53 19.10 -32.49
N LEU A 256 13.88 18.67 -31.29
CA LEU A 256 14.98 17.73 -31.04
C LEU A 256 14.57 16.27 -31.30
N GLY A 257 13.32 15.99 -31.66
CA GLY A 257 12.82 14.67 -32.05
C GLY A 257 12.08 13.89 -30.97
N PHE A 258 11.72 14.50 -29.84
CA PHE A 258 10.94 13.85 -28.82
C PHE A 258 9.43 14.08 -29.05
N PRO A 259 8.59 13.03 -29.02
CA PRO A 259 7.15 13.21 -29.12
C PRO A 259 6.59 13.88 -27.86
N LEU A 260 5.56 14.71 -28.05
CA LEU A 260 4.84 15.44 -27.00
C LEU A 260 3.39 15.02 -26.96
N ALA A 261 2.77 15.07 -25.78
CA ALA A 261 1.34 14.86 -25.60
C ALA A 261 0.50 16.13 -25.93
N GLY A 262 1.16 17.26 -26.12
CA GLY A 262 0.54 18.58 -26.32
C GLY A 262 0.71 19.47 -25.10
N ILE A 263 0.78 20.80 -25.37
CA ILE A 263 0.90 21.83 -24.33
C ILE A 263 0.21 23.11 -24.85
N THR A 264 -0.52 23.81 -24.01
CA THR A 264 -1.26 25.04 -24.35
C THR A 264 -1.03 26.07 -23.24
N ARG A 265 -0.99 27.37 -23.62
CA ARG A 265 -0.90 28.52 -22.70
C ARG A 265 -2.29 29.00 -22.30
N ALA A 266 -2.43 29.42 -21.03
CA ALA A 266 -3.59 30.11 -20.49
C ALA A 266 -3.16 31.37 -19.74
N LYS A 267 -3.97 32.42 -19.79
CA LYS A 267 -3.67 33.74 -19.19
C LYS A 267 -4.25 33.93 -17.81
N ASN A 268 -5.20 33.09 -17.42
CA ASN A 268 -5.90 33.15 -16.13
C ASN A 268 -6.49 31.77 -15.76
N ALA A 269 -7.12 31.68 -14.61
CA ALA A 269 -7.70 30.44 -14.09
C ALA A 269 -8.90 29.97 -14.95
N GLU A 270 -9.69 30.90 -15.50
CA GLU A 270 -10.85 30.57 -16.33
C GLU A 270 -10.42 29.88 -17.63
N GLU A 271 -9.38 30.39 -18.30
CA GLU A 271 -8.80 29.73 -19.49
C GLU A 271 -8.20 28.36 -19.14
N LEU A 272 -7.56 28.20 -17.95
CA LEU A 272 -7.06 26.90 -17.48
C LEU A 272 -8.19 25.89 -17.29
N LEU A 273 -9.31 26.33 -16.68
CA LEU A 273 -10.47 25.46 -16.45
C LEU A 273 -11.17 25.11 -17.77
N ALA A 274 -11.19 26.02 -18.74
CA ALA A 274 -11.69 25.72 -20.10
C ALA A 274 -10.84 24.64 -20.77
N LEU A 275 -9.50 24.75 -20.72
CA LEU A 275 -8.58 23.73 -21.24
C LEU A 275 -8.73 22.39 -20.51
N TYR A 276 -8.92 22.39 -19.18
CA TYR A 276 -9.20 21.20 -18.41
C TYR A 276 -10.46 20.47 -18.92
N ASN A 277 -11.55 21.20 -19.13
CA ASN A 277 -12.81 20.65 -19.63
C ASN A 277 -12.68 20.12 -21.07
N ASP A 278 -11.93 20.79 -21.91
CA ASP A 278 -11.66 20.34 -23.28
C ASP A 278 -10.87 19.03 -23.29
N ILE A 279 -9.83 18.93 -22.47
CA ILE A 279 -9.02 17.71 -22.32
C ILE A 279 -9.86 16.59 -21.71
N LEU A 280 -10.65 16.86 -20.67
CA LEU A 280 -11.55 15.90 -20.03
C LEU A 280 -12.56 15.35 -21.03
N THR A 281 -13.21 16.21 -21.80
CA THR A 281 -14.21 15.81 -22.82
C THR A 281 -13.55 15.02 -23.96
N GLY A 282 -12.31 15.38 -24.32
CA GLY A 282 -11.52 14.71 -25.34
C GLY A 282 -10.89 13.37 -24.89
N ARG A 283 -10.85 13.07 -23.57
CA ARG A 283 -10.13 11.94 -22.96
C ARG A 283 -10.41 10.60 -23.63
N GLN A 284 -11.67 10.30 -23.92
CA GLN A 284 -12.06 9.02 -24.51
C GLN A 284 -11.50 8.81 -25.92
N LYS A 285 -11.23 9.88 -26.67
CA LYS A 285 -10.70 9.83 -28.04
C LYS A 285 -9.18 9.67 -28.08
N LEU A 286 -8.49 9.90 -26.95
CA LEU A 286 -7.04 9.73 -26.88
C LEU A 286 -6.66 8.27 -27.00
N ALA A 287 -5.57 8.00 -27.71
CA ALA A 287 -5.01 6.65 -27.84
C ALA A 287 -4.39 6.11 -26.54
N TYR A 288 -4.19 6.96 -25.54
CA TYR A 288 -3.53 6.68 -24.26
C TYR A 288 -4.40 7.16 -23.08
N GLU A 289 -4.10 6.71 -21.88
CA GLU A 289 -4.79 7.13 -20.66
C GLU A 289 -4.16 8.38 -20.06
N ILE A 290 -5.03 9.23 -19.47
CA ILE A 290 -4.66 10.42 -18.71
C ILE A 290 -5.49 10.46 -17.42
N ASP A 291 -4.88 10.92 -16.31
CA ASP A 291 -5.54 11.02 -15.00
C ASP A 291 -5.79 12.47 -14.54
N GLY A 292 -5.48 13.44 -15.40
CA GLY A 292 -5.65 14.87 -15.12
C GLY A 292 -4.98 15.77 -16.14
N VAL A 293 -4.73 16.99 -15.70
CA VAL A 293 -4.01 18.04 -16.44
C VAL A 293 -2.93 18.61 -15.53
N VAL A 294 -1.73 18.82 -16.04
CA VAL A 294 -0.64 19.47 -15.29
C VAL A 294 -0.57 20.94 -15.69
N TYR A 295 -0.60 21.81 -14.69
CA TYR A 295 -0.39 23.24 -14.84
C TYR A 295 1.03 23.61 -14.42
N LYS A 296 1.69 24.47 -15.22
CA LYS A 296 3.02 24.98 -14.90
C LYS A 296 3.10 26.47 -15.25
N VAL A 297 3.71 27.29 -14.39
CA VAL A 297 4.00 28.71 -14.71
C VAL A 297 4.90 28.76 -15.94
N ASP A 298 4.55 29.54 -16.96
CA ASP A 298 5.25 29.50 -18.24
C ASP A 298 6.65 30.14 -18.20
N SER A 299 6.83 31.23 -17.47
CA SER A 299 8.14 31.89 -17.33
C SER A 299 9.09 31.10 -16.43
N LEU A 300 10.23 30.66 -16.96
CA LEU A 300 11.25 29.93 -16.18
C LEU A 300 11.89 30.82 -15.10
N ALA A 301 12.04 32.12 -15.35
CA ALA A 301 12.50 33.07 -14.34
C ALA A 301 11.54 33.16 -13.14
N LEU A 302 10.23 33.11 -13.37
CA LEU A 302 9.24 33.08 -12.31
C LEU A 302 9.21 31.70 -11.60
N GLN A 303 9.43 30.59 -12.31
CA GLN A 303 9.58 29.29 -11.69
C GLN A 303 10.76 29.24 -10.70
N GLN A 304 11.90 29.82 -11.10
CA GLN A 304 13.09 29.92 -10.21
C GLN A 304 12.79 30.75 -8.95
N ARG A 305 12.06 31.87 -9.08
CA ARG A 305 11.65 32.69 -7.92
C ARG A 305 10.69 31.98 -7.00
N LEU A 306 9.75 31.18 -7.53
CA LEU A 306 8.80 30.38 -6.77
C LEU A 306 9.50 29.23 -6.00
N GLY A 307 10.47 28.61 -6.64
CA GLY A 307 11.23 27.50 -6.07
C GLY A 307 10.40 26.28 -5.71
N PHE A 308 10.83 25.56 -4.70
CA PHE A 308 10.28 24.28 -4.29
C PHE A 308 9.88 24.28 -2.81
N VAL A 309 8.97 23.39 -2.44
CA VAL A 309 8.61 23.08 -1.05
C VAL A 309 8.71 21.58 -0.87
N SER A 310 9.64 21.12 -0.02
CA SER A 310 9.85 19.71 0.28
C SER A 310 9.97 18.86 -0.99
N ARG A 311 8.86 18.31 -1.49
CA ARG A 311 8.80 17.34 -2.60
C ARG A 311 8.15 17.88 -3.87
N SER A 312 7.57 19.07 -3.84
CA SER A 312 6.80 19.64 -4.97
C SER A 312 7.25 21.04 -5.34
N PRO A 313 7.21 21.41 -6.63
CA PRO A 313 7.44 22.79 -7.07
C PRO A 313 6.23 23.67 -6.74
N ARG A 314 6.49 24.93 -6.30
CA ARG A 314 5.41 25.91 -6.11
C ARG A 314 4.82 26.42 -7.43
N TRP A 315 5.49 26.16 -8.54
CA TRP A 315 5.15 26.65 -9.87
C TRP A 315 4.38 25.63 -10.72
N ALA A 316 4.09 24.43 -10.17
CA ALA A 316 3.31 23.43 -10.90
C ALA A 316 2.34 22.71 -9.95
N ILE A 317 1.20 22.25 -10.52
CA ILE A 317 0.18 21.47 -9.83
C ILE A 317 -0.48 20.49 -10.81
N ALA A 318 -0.92 19.34 -10.33
CA ALA A 318 -1.68 18.36 -11.08
C ALA A 318 -3.18 18.48 -10.75
N HIS A 319 -3.99 18.92 -11.69
CA HIS A 319 -5.44 18.96 -11.57
C HIS A 319 -6.01 17.62 -12.04
N LYS A 320 -6.35 16.75 -11.08
CA LYS A 320 -6.83 15.40 -11.34
C LYS A 320 -8.28 15.40 -11.82
N PHE A 321 -8.62 14.46 -12.70
CA PHE A 321 -10.01 14.24 -13.07
C PHE A 321 -10.77 13.61 -11.91
N ALA A 322 -12.04 13.97 -11.77
CA ALA A 322 -12.94 13.25 -10.88
C ALA A 322 -13.01 11.79 -11.31
N ALA A 323 -13.03 10.90 -10.32
CA ALA A 323 -13.11 9.47 -10.59
C ALA A 323 -14.41 9.14 -11.33
N GLU A 324 -14.30 8.35 -12.41
CA GLU A 324 -15.48 7.91 -13.17
C GLU A 324 -16.37 7.05 -12.29
N GLN A 325 -17.65 7.36 -12.27
CA GLN A 325 -18.68 6.63 -11.52
C GLN A 325 -19.72 6.06 -12.47
N GLN A 326 -20.13 4.82 -12.21
CA GLN A 326 -21.19 4.14 -12.94
C GLN A 326 -22.11 3.40 -11.97
N GLN A 327 -23.37 3.28 -12.35
CA GLN A 327 -24.34 2.53 -11.57
C GLN A 327 -24.47 1.10 -12.10
N THR A 328 -24.56 0.14 -11.18
CA THR A 328 -24.79 -1.26 -11.48
C THR A 328 -25.52 -1.95 -10.35
N THR A 329 -25.89 -3.22 -10.53
CA THR A 329 -26.57 -4.03 -9.51
C THR A 329 -25.54 -4.87 -8.75
N LEU A 330 -25.68 -4.94 -7.43
CA LEU A 330 -24.97 -5.88 -6.56
C LEU A 330 -25.72 -7.24 -6.58
N ASP A 331 -25.24 -8.15 -7.43
CA ASP A 331 -25.93 -9.45 -7.67
C ASP A 331 -25.67 -10.47 -6.57
N GLY A 332 -24.56 -10.32 -5.80
CA GLY A 332 -24.23 -11.23 -4.71
C GLY A 332 -23.07 -10.73 -3.86
N ILE A 333 -22.85 -11.38 -2.73
CA ILE A 333 -21.70 -11.16 -1.85
C ILE A 333 -21.10 -12.53 -1.53
N ASP A 334 -19.87 -12.77 -2.00
CA ASP A 334 -19.11 -13.97 -1.71
C ASP A 334 -18.10 -13.69 -0.60
N ILE A 335 -17.72 -14.70 0.16
CA ILE A 335 -16.69 -14.59 1.21
C ILE A 335 -15.45 -15.36 0.76
N GLN A 336 -14.36 -14.64 0.58
CA GLN A 336 -13.02 -15.21 0.39
C GLN A 336 -12.35 -15.43 1.74
N VAL A 337 -11.65 -16.54 1.89
CA VAL A 337 -10.91 -16.87 3.13
C VAL A 337 -9.44 -16.87 2.80
N GLY A 338 -8.74 -15.87 3.30
CA GLY A 338 -7.30 -15.70 3.07
C GLY A 338 -6.42 -16.63 3.91
N ARG A 339 -5.13 -16.59 3.64
CA ARG A 339 -4.08 -17.40 4.28
C ARG A 339 -4.10 -17.37 5.82
N THR A 340 -4.36 -16.21 6.40
CA THR A 340 -4.45 -16.02 7.87
C THR A 340 -5.87 -16.19 8.41
N GLY A 341 -6.77 -16.77 7.62
CA GLY A 341 -8.15 -16.96 7.99
C GLY A 341 -9.04 -15.73 7.83
N SER A 342 -8.54 -14.59 7.38
CA SER A 342 -9.34 -13.39 7.17
C SER A 342 -10.49 -13.64 6.20
N LEU A 343 -11.72 -13.29 6.59
CA LEU A 343 -12.91 -13.35 5.75
C LEU A 343 -13.08 -12.02 5.04
N THR A 344 -12.80 -12.00 3.74
CA THR A 344 -12.93 -10.80 2.91
C THR A 344 -14.18 -10.92 2.05
N PRO A 345 -15.21 -10.08 2.27
CA PRO A 345 -16.39 -10.07 1.42
C PRO A 345 -16.08 -9.43 0.07
N VAL A 346 -16.56 -10.05 -1.00
CA VAL A 346 -16.43 -9.59 -2.38
C VAL A 346 -17.83 -9.47 -2.98
N GLY A 347 -18.20 -8.26 -3.40
CA GLY A 347 -19.45 -8.00 -4.10
C GLY A 347 -19.33 -8.45 -5.56
N ARG A 348 -20.28 -9.30 -6.01
CA ARG A 348 -20.47 -9.62 -7.42
C ARG A 348 -21.41 -8.58 -8.03
N LEU A 349 -20.95 -7.95 -9.08
CA LEU A 349 -21.69 -6.90 -9.79
C LEU A 349 -22.19 -7.40 -11.14
N LYS A 350 -23.35 -6.92 -11.53
CA LYS A 350 -23.70 -6.96 -12.94
C LYS A 350 -22.60 -6.22 -13.72
N PRO A 351 -22.03 -6.82 -14.79
CA PRO A 351 -20.89 -6.22 -15.48
C PRO A 351 -21.13 -4.75 -15.84
N VAL A 352 -20.24 -3.88 -15.43
CA VAL A 352 -20.33 -2.42 -15.67
C VAL A 352 -18.98 -1.91 -16.16
N PHE A 353 -19.01 -1.06 -17.19
CA PHE A 353 -17.80 -0.44 -17.72
C PHE A 353 -17.55 0.87 -16.97
N VAL A 354 -16.41 0.97 -16.29
CA VAL A 354 -16.01 2.15 -15.52
C VAL A 354 -14.49 2.29 -15.50
N GLY A 355 -13.98 3.48 -15.73
CA GLY A 355 -12.53 3.73 -15.74
C GLY A 355 -11.78 2.84 -16.73
N GLY A 356 -12.31 2.67 -17.95
CA GLY A 356 -11.63 1.94 -19.03
C GLY A 356 -11.69 0.40 -18.95
N VAL A 357 -12.35 -0.20 -17.93
CA VAL A 357 -12.45 -1.65 -17.76
C VAL A 357 -13.86 -2.09 -17.39
N THR A 358 -14.18 -3.37 -17.69
CA THR A 358 -15.42 -3.99 -17.20
C THR A 358 -15.21 -4.56 -15.82
N VAL A 359 -15.94 -4.01 -14.84
CA VAL A 359 -15.92 -4.44 -13.45
C VAL A 359 -17.06 -5.41 -13.18
N THR A 360 -16.73 -6.60 -12.68
CA THR A 360 -17.67 -7.64 -12.27
C THR A 360 -17.61 -7.96 -10.78
N ASN A 361 -16.50 -7.61 -10.13
CA ASN A 361 -16.27 -7.86 -8.72
C ASN A 361 -15.68 -6.62 -8.04
N VAL A 362 -16.04 -6.43 -6.77
CA VAL A 362 -15.56 -5.32 -5.95
C VAL A 362 -15.29 -5.82 -4.53
N THR A 363 -14.15 -5.44 -3.96
CA THR A 363 -13.94 -5.75 -2.54
C THR A 363 -14.91 -4.95 -1.67
N LEU A 364 -15.46 -5.61 -0.66
CA LEU A 364 -16.28 -4.98 0.37
C LEU A 364 -15.54 -4.91 1.71
N HIS A 365 -14.23 -5.07 1.67
CA HIS A 365 -13.28 -4.94 2.78
C HIS A 365 -13.60 -5.83 4.00
N ASN A 366 -14.65 -5.51 4.75
CA ASN A 366 -15.07 -6.21 5.97
C ASN A 366 -16.59 -6.07 6.22
N SER A 367 -17.07 -6.63 7.32
CA SER A 367 -18.50 -6.55 7.68
C SER A 367 -18.97 -5.13 8.00
N ASP A 368 -18.09 -4.27 8.50
CA ASP A 368 -18.44 -2.88 8.87
C ASP A 368 -18.65 -2.03 7.63
N TYR A 369 -17.80 -2.21 6.61
CA TYR A 369 -18.02 -1.59 5.31
C TYR A 369 -19.37 -1.98 4.70
N ILE A 370 -19.80 -3.25 4.81
CA ILE A 370 -21.14 -3.66 4.35
C ILE A 370 -22.23 -2.94 5.13
N ARG A 371 -22.06 -2.75 6.43
CA ARG A 371 -23.01 -2.05 7.31
C ARG A 371 -23.05 -0.53 7.11
N GLY A 372 -22.18 0.05 6.31
CA GLY A 372 -22.10 1.49 6.09
C GLY A 372 -21.22 2.21 7.11
N VAL A 373 -20.28 1.49 7.73
CA VAL A 373 -19.31 2.01 8.70
C VAL A 373 -17.91 2.01 8.07
N GLY A 374 -17.24 3.15 8.11
CA GLY A 374 -15.88 3.33 7.61
C GLY A 374 -14.81 2.75 8.53
N ALA A 375 -13.56 2.77 8.08
CA ALA A 375 -12.41 2.32 8.86
C ALA A 375 -12.18 3.16 10.14
N ASP A 376 -12.69 4.37 10.15
CA ASP A 376 -12.67 5.33 11.26
C ASP A 376 -13.84 5.18 12.25
N GLY A 377 -14.73 4.20 12.00
CA GLY A 377 -15.96 4.01 12.77
C GLY A 377 -17.08 4.97 12.37
N GLY A 378 -16.82 5.95 11.51
CA GLY A 378 -17.81 6.90 11.02
C GLY A 378 -18.72 6.33 9.91
N PRO A 379 -19.88 6.98 9.65
CA PRO A 379 -20.80 6.52 8.62
C PRO A 379 -20.23 6.79 7.21
N ILE A 380 -20.14 5.77 6.38
CA ILE A 380 -19.90 5.88 4.94
C ILE A 380 -21.22 5.72 4.18
N ARG A 381 -21.32 6.26 2.97
CA ARG A 381 -22.56 6.22 2.15
C ARG A 381 -23.81 6.76 2.89
N GLY A 382 -23.62 7.73 3.79
CA GLY A 382 -24.71 8.23 4.64
C GLY A 382 -25.26 7.20 5.64
N GLY A 383 -24.45 6.21 6.03
CA GLY A 383 -24.85 5.12 6.92
C GLY A 383 -25.67 4.02 6.25
N LYS A 384 -25.80 4.03 4.91
CA LYS A 384 -26.51 2.99 4.15
C LYS A 384 -25.71 1.70 4.10
N ASP A 385 -26.37 0.59 4.48
CA ASP A 385 -25.83 -0.76 4.34
C ASP A 385 -25.90 -1.23 2.88
N LEU A 386 -25.15 -2.28 2.54
CA LEU A 386 -25.18 -2.94 1.23
C LEU A 386 -26.07 -4.18 1.29
N ARG A 387 -27.01 -4.29 0.35
CA ARG A 387 -27.92 -5.42 0.24
C ARG A 387 -27.89 -6.04 -1.16
N ILE A 388 -27.96 -7.34 -1.26
CA ILE A 388 -28.03 -8.04 -2.56
C ILE A 388 -29.28 -7.55 -3.31
N GLY A 389 -29.06 -7.16 -4.56
CA GLY A 389 -30.06 -6.56 -5.44
C GLY A 389 -30.09 -5.03 -5.40
N ASP A 390 -29.24 -4.37 -4.60
CA ASP A 390 -29.13 -2.91 -4.62
C ASP A 390 -28.54 -2.40 -5.92
N THR A 391 -29.02 -1.24 -6.35
CA THR A 391 -28.31 -0.42 -7.34
C THR A 391 -27.24 0.34 -6.61
N VAL A 392 -25.98 0.09 -6.96
CA VAL A 392 -24.81 0.70 -6.32
C VAL A 392 -24.06 1.58 -7.30
N THR A 393 -23.49 2.67 -6.80
CA THR A 393 -22.56 3.52 -7.56
C THR A 393 -21.15 2.99 -7.35
N VAL A 394 -20.56 2.51 -8.43
CA VAL A 394 -19.18 2.00 -8.45
C VAL A 394 -18.27 3.08 -9.01
N GLN A 395 -17.19 3.33 -8.31
CA GLN A 395 -16.14 4.25 -8.71
C GLN A 395 -14.85 3.48 -8.90
N ARG A 396 -14.07 3.86 -9.91
CA ARG A 396 -12.69 3.41 -10.07
C ARG A 396 -11.77 4.63 -9.91
N ALA A 397 -11.29 4.84 -8.69
CA ALA A 397 -10.38 5.93 -8.38
C ALA A 397 -8.94 5.52 -8.75
N GLY A 398 -8.25 6.39 -9.51
CA GLY A 398 -6.84 6.19 -9.87
C GLY A 398 -6.56 4.92 -10.68
N ASP A 399 -7.53 4.44 -11.43
CA ASP A 399 -7.47 3.27 -12.34
C ASP A 399 -7.05 1.93 -11.70
N VAL A 400 -7.14 1.75 -10.35
CA VAL A 400 -6.61 0.55 -9.70
C VAL A 400 -7.69 -0.35 -9.10
N ILE A 401 -8.43 0.08 -8.10
CA ILE A 401 -9.36 -0.79 -7.35
C ILE A 401 -10.79 -0.23 -7.42
N PRO A 402 -11.77 -1.00 -7.93
CA PRO A 402 -13.17 -0.60 -7.88
C PRO A 402 -13.69 -0.53 -6.45
N GLN A 403 -14.51 0.48 -6.15
CA GLN A 403 -15.16 0.67 -4.84
C GLN A 403 -16.64 1.03 -5.03
N ILE A 404 -17.48 0.59 -4.09
CA ILE A 404 -18.87 1.05 -3.99
C ILE A 404 -18.90 2.32 -3.14
N VAL A 405 -19.14 3.46 -3.78
CA VAL A 405 -19.15 4.77 -3.11
C VAL A 405 -20.52 5.19 -2.61
N ASP A 406 -21.60 4.68 -3.20
CA ASP A 406 -22.95 4.95 -2.75
C ASP A 406 -23.94 3.81 -3.10
N VAL A 407 -25.07 3.81 -2.42
CA VAL A 407 -26.25 2.98 -2.69
C VAL A 407 -27.37 3.91 -3.13
N VAL A 408 -27.95 3.65 -4.30
CA VAL A 408 -29.09 4.43 -4.78
C VAL A 408 -30.27 4.20 -3.84
N ASP A 409 -30.75 5.28 -3.23
CA ASP A 409 -31.85 5.24 -2.26
C ASP A 409 -33.18 5.07 -3.02
N ASP A 410 -33.57 3.82 -3.22
CA ASP A 410 -34.84 3.44 -3.81
C ASP A 410 -35.74 2.75 -2.75
N GLU A 411 -37.06 2.71 -3.00
CA GLU A 411 -37.96 1.96 -2.13
C GLU A 411 -37.63 0.45 -2.07
N GLY A 412 -36.91 -0.05 -3.05
CA GLY A 412 -36.45 -1.43 -3.11
C GLY A 412 -35.40 -1.73 -2.06
N HIS A 413 -34.47 -0.79 -1.79
CA HIS A 413 -33.43 -0.97 -0.78
C HIS A 413 -34.05 -1.32 0.59
N LYS A 414 -35.08 -0.58 1.04
CA LYS A 414 -35.76 -0.83 2.34
C LYS A 414 -36.44 -2.20 2.42
N ARG A 415 -36.85 -2.76 1.28
CA ARG A 415 -37.52 -4.09 1.19
C ARG A 415 -36.55 -5.26 1.06
N ARG A 416 -35.29 -5.03 0.62
CA ARG A 416 -34.28 -6.07 0.50
C ARG A 416 -33.80 -6.51 1.88
N LYS A 417 -33.44 -7.79 2.01
CA LYS A 417 -32.91 -8.32 3.28
C LYS A 417 -31.51 -7.75 3.55
N LYS A 418 -31.29 -7.37 4.80
CA LYS A 418 -29.93 -7.02 5.26
C LYS A 418 -29.00 -8.21 5.08
N TYR A 419 -27.78 -7.94 4.63
CA TYR A 419 -26.75 -8.97 4.57
C TYR A 419 -26.29 -9.33 5.99
N ILE A 420 -26.27 -10.62 6.29
CA ILE A 420 -25.78 -11.15 7.56
C ILE A 420 -24.40 -11.73 7.29
N PHE A 421 -23.38 -11.15 7.90
CA PHE A 421 -22.02 -11.66 7.78
C PHE A 421 -21.94 -13.01 8.51
N PRO A 422 -21.27 -14.04 7.91
CA PRO A 422 -21.28 -15.37 8.51
C PRO A 422 -20.47 -15.42 9.81
N ASP A 423 -21.00 -16.14 10.80
CA ASP A 423 -20.36 -16.49 12.07
C ASP A 423 -19.62 -17.81 12.02
N ALA A 424 -19.81 -18.56 10.92
CA ALA A 424 -19.10 -19.79 10.62
C ALA A 424 -18.40 -19.66 9.24
N CYS A 425 -17.19 -20.22 9.14
CA CYS A 425 -16.41 -20.20 7.92
C CYS A 425 -17.12 -20.95 6.79
N PRO A 426 -17.35 -20.36 5.60
CA PRO A 426 -18.05 -21.01 4.52
C PRO A 426 -17.27 -22.19 3.90
N ARG A 427 -15.98 -22.35 4.24
CA ARG A 427 -15.11 -23.38 3.68
C ARG A 427 -14.93 -24.60 4.62
N CYS A 428 -14.94 -24.38 5.94
CA CYS A 428 -14.66 -25.47 6.90
C CYS A 428 -15.67 -25.56 8.05
N GLY A 429 -16.62 -24.62 8.17
CA GLY A 429 -17.62 -24.59 9.24
C GLY A 429 -17.09 -24.14 10.61
N SER A 430 -15.78 -23.88 10.74
CA SER A 430 -15.22 -23.39 12.02
C SER A 430 -15.75 -22.01 12.36
N HIS A 431 -15.79 -21.70 13.66
CA HIS A 431 -16.21 -20.40 14.17
C HIS A 431 -15.41 -19.25 13.57
N VAL A 432 -16.06 -18.12 13.36
CA VAL A 432 -15.46 -16.87 12.89
C VAL A 432 -15.39 -15.90 14.06
N ALA A 433 -14.19 -15.54 14.49
CA ALA A 433 -13.94 -14.61 15.56
C ALA A 433 -13.40 -13.28 15.00
N ARG A 434 -13.74 -12.17 15.67
CA ARG A 434 -13.03 -10.91 15.48
C ARG A 434 -11.86 -10.86 16.46
N GLU A 435 -10.73 -10.34 16.02
CA GLU A 435 -9.59 -10.11 16.91
C GLU A 435 -9.95 -9.02 17.91
N LEU A 436 -9.56 -9.25 19.16
CA LEU A 436 -9.66 -8.22 20.19
C LEU A 436 -8.36 -7.40 20.12
N GLU A 437 -8.45 -6.15 19.75
CA GLU A 437 -7.36 -5.18 19.94
C GLU A 437 -7.51 -4.56 21.36
N PRO A 438 -6.41 -4.11 21.99
CA PRO A 438 -6.49 -3.54 23.33
C PRO A 438 -7.49 -2.37 23.40
N GLY A 439 -8.70 -2.64 23.92
CA GLY A 439 -9.76 -1.66 24.12
C GLY A 439 -10.86 -1.59 23.07
N GLU A 440 -10.76 -2.30 21.94
CA GLU A 440 -11.79 -2.31 20.89
C GLU A 440 -11.86 -3.66 20.18
N GLU A 441 -13.03 -4.01 19.67
CA GLU A 441 -13.21 -5.17 18.80
C GLU A 441 -12.60 -4.88 17.42
N GLY A 442 -11.63 -5.69 16.99
CA GLY A 442 -10.99 -5.52 15.69
C GLY A 442 -11.98 -5.67 14.53
N VAL A 443 -11.70 -4.98 13.44
CA VAL A 443 -12.58 -4.94 12.25
C VAL A 443 -12.48 -6.19 11.37
N ILE A 444 -11.45 -7.04 11.56
CA ILE A 444 -11.17 -8.20 10.72
C ILE A 444 -11.78 -9.45 11.36
N ALA A 445 -12.74 -10.06 10.67
CA ALA A 445 -13.28 -11.36 11.03
C ALA A 445 -12.40 -12.50 10.48
N ARG A 446 -12.09 -13.50 11.33
CA ARG A 446 -11.20 -14.61 10.97
C ARG A 446 -11.79 -15.97 11.27
N CYS A 447 -11.55 -16.90 10.37
CA CYS A 447 -11.80 -18.32 10.58
C CYS A 447 -10.80 -18.90 11.59
N THR A 448 -11.28 -19.49 12.67
CA THR A 448 -10.45 -20.11 13.72
C THR A 448 -9.95 -21.51 13.34
N GLY A 449 -10.34 -22.04 12.18
CA GLY A 449 -9.99 -23.40 11.73
C GLY A 449 -8.51 -23.64 11.45
N GLY A 450 -7.71 -22.56 11.28
CA GLY A 450 -6.26 -22.68 11.07
C GLY A 450 -5.91 -23.63 9.92
N LEU A 451 -4.97 -24.54 10.15
CA LEU A 451 -4.53 -25.53 9.16
C LEU A 451 -5.63 -26.56 8.78
N ASN A 452 -6.63 -26.76 9.64
CA ASN A 452 -7.77 -27.62 9.32
C ASN A 452 -8.74 -27.00 8.30
N CYS A 453 -8.60 -25.72 8.02
CA CYS A 453 -9.41 -25.03 6.99
C CYS A 453 -8.76 -25.25 5.61
N PRO A 454 -9.44 -25.94 4.67
CA PRO A 454 -8.89 -26.19 3.32
C PRO A 454 -8.47 -24.90 2.60
N ALA A 455 -9.25 -23.84 2.73
CA ALA A 455 -8.90 -22.55 2.10
C ALA A 455 -7.62 -21.97 2.67
N GLN A 456 -7.44 -21.98 4.00
CA GLN A 456 -6.22 -21.49 4.62
C GLN A 456 -5.00 -22.35 4.25
N ALA A 457 -5.17 -23.67 4.18
CA ALA A 457 -4.12 -24.60 3.78
C ALA A 457 -3.66 -24.33 2.34
N VAL A 458 -4.61 -24.22 1.39
CA VAL A 458 -4.32 -23.90 -0.01
C VAL A 458 -3.62 -22.55 -0.15
N GLU A 459 -4.13 -21.50 0.50
CA GLU A 459 -3.54 -20.16 0.44
C GLU A 459 -2.12 -20.11 1.05
N ARG A 460 -1.84 -20.92 2.07
CA ARG A 460 -0.48 -21.08 2.63
C ARG A 460 0.46 -21.77 1.64
N LEU A 461 -0.01 -22.80 0.94
CA LEU A 461 0.77 -23.48 -0.08
C LEU A 461 1.04 -22.56 -1.27
N ILE A 462 0.04 -21.78 -1.72
CA ILE A 462 0.22 -20.76 -2.77
C ILE A 462 1.28 -19.74 -2.35
N HIS A 463 1.21 -19.26 -1.11
CA HIS A 463 2.23 -18.37 -0.57
C HIS A 463 3.61 -19.02 -0.54
N PHE A 464 3.69 -20.28 -0.09
CA PHE A 464 4.96 -21.01 0.01
C PHE A 464 5.69 -21.09 -1.34
N VAL A 465 4.97 -21.38 -2.43
CA VAL A 465 5.57 -21.52 -3.76
C VAL A 465 5.79 -20.19 -4.49
N ALA A 466 5.22 -19.10 -3.97
CA ALA A 466 5.23 -17.81 -4.62
C ALA A 466 6.66 -17.28 -4.90
N ARG A 467 6.79 -16.41 -5.91
CA ARG A 467 8.06 -15.84 -6.38
C ARG A 467 8.92 -15.20 -5.28
N ARG A 468 8.29 -14.55 -4.29
CA ARG A 468 8.99 -13.93 -3.15
C ARG A 468 9.32 -14.91 -2.03
N ALA A 469 8.68 -16.08 -2.02
CA ALA A 469 8.90 -17.16 -1.08
C ALA A 469 9.85 -18.20 -1.70
N MET A 470 9.45 -19.44 -1.91
CA MET A 470 10.32 -20.47 -2.47
C MET A 470 10.59 -20.30 -3.97
N ASP A 471 9.78 -19.51 -4.71
CA ASP A 471 9.97 -19.21 -6.14
C ASP A 471 10.03 -20.47 -7.01
N ILE A 472 9.01 -21.29 -6.93
CA ILE A 472 8.94 -22.55 -7.69
C ILE A 472 8.22 -22.28 -9.01
N ASP A 473 8.97 -22.21 -10.10
CA ASP A 473 8.41 -22.01 -11.43
C ASP A 473 7.53 -23.19 -11.84
N GLY A 474 6.37 -22.88 -12.45
CA GLY A 474 5.40 -23.89 -12.88
C GLY A 474 4.41 -24.31 -11.80
N LEU A 475 4.53 -23.80 -10.56
CA LEU A 475 3.61 -24.06 -9.46
C LEU A 475 2.87 -22.78 -9.08
N GLY A 476 1.76 -22.48 -9.75
CA GLY A 476 0.90 -21.36 -9.45
C GLY A 476 -0.33 -21.76 -8.62
N ALA A 477 -1.21 -20.79 -8.34
CA ALA A 477 -2.42 -21.01 -7.54
C ALA A 477 -3.30 -22.18 -8.08
N LYS A 478 -3.53 -22.24 -9.39
CA LYS A 478 -4.34 -23.29 -10.02
C LYS A 478 -3.77 -24.68 -9.81
N GLN A 479 -2.44 -24.84 -9.98
CA GLN A 479 -1.77 -26.12 -9.78
C GLN A 479 -1.81 -26.55 -8.31
N ILE A 480 -1.60 -25.62 -7.40
CA ILE A 480 -1.69 -25.90 -5.95
C ILE A 480 -3.11 -26.31 -5.57
N GLU A 481 -4.15 -25.61 -6.03
CA GLU A 481 -5.54 -25.99 -5.81
C GLU A 481 -5.82 -27.41 -6.34
N GLU A 482 -5.42 -27.68 -7.60
CA GLU A 482 -5.59 -28.97 -8.23
C GLU A 482 -4.88 -30.10 -7.45
N PHE A 483 -3.62 -29.91 -7.08
CA PHE A 483 -2.85 -30.93 -6.36
C PHE A 483 -3.32 -31.12 -4.92
N TYR A 484 -3.85 -30.05 -4.31
CA TYR A 484 -4.52 -30.14 -3.01
C TYR A 484 -5.79 -30.98 -3.08
N ASP A 485 -6.63 -30.77 -4.10
CA ASP A 485 -7.89 -31.49 -4.30
C ASP A 485 -7.63 -32.98 -4.64
N LEU A 486 -6.56 -33.26 -5.39
CA LEU A 486 -6.09 -34.63 -5.67
C LEU A 486 -5.49 -35.33 -4.44
N GLY A 487 -5.21 -34.60 -3.38
CA GLY A 487 -4.58 -35.15 -2.18
C GLY A 487 -3.07 -35.34 -2.29
N TRP A 488 -2.43 -34.85 -3.37
CA TRP A 488 -0.99 -34.98 -3.60
C TRP A 488 -0.18 -33.98 -2.77
N VAL A 489 -0.75 -32.79 -2.52
CA VAL A 489 -0.09 -31.71 -1.76
C VAL A 489 -1.05 -31.23 -0.68
N LYS A 490 -0.80 -31.55 0.57
CA LYS A 490 -1.54 -31.08 1.74
C LYS A 490 -0.71 -30.16 2.62
N GLU A 491 0.60 -30.32 2.61
CA GLU A 491 1.58 -29.53 3.35
C GLU A 491 2.78 -29.16 2.46
N PRO A 492 3.60 -28.16 2.83
CA PRO A 492 4.77 -27.76 2.03
C PRO A 492 5.75 -28.88 1.71
N ALA A 493 5.92 -29.85 2.59
CA ALA A 493 6.81 -30.99 2.38
C ALA A 493 6.39 -31.87 1.20
N ASP A 494 5.07 -31.99 0.93
CA ASP A 494 4.54 -32.81 -0.15
C ASP A 494 4.93 -32.26 -1.53
N ILE A 495 5.14 -30.95 -1.64
CA ILE A 495 5.61 -30.33 -2.89
C ILE A 495 6.90 -30.98 -3.36
N PHE A 496 7.82 -31.28 -2.43
CA PHE A 496 9.10 -31.92 -2.72
C PHE A 496 9.01 -33.42 -2.97
N ARG A 497 7.80 -34.02 -2.83
CA ARG A 497 7.45 -35.41 -3.16
C ARG A 497 6.65 -35.54 -4.45
N LEU A 498 6.34 -34.43 -5.12
CA LEU A 498 5.56 -34.45 -6.39
C LEU A 498 6.21 -35.30 -7.50
N ALA A 499 7.50 -35.58 -7.40
CA ALA A 499 8.16 -36.55 -8.29
C ALA A 499 7.55 -37.95 -8.23
N ASP A 500 6.95 -38.35 -7.11
CA ASP A 500 6.27 -39.65 -6.93
C ASP A 500 5.01 -39.77 -7.82
N HIS A 501 4.42 -38.62 -8.22
CA HIS A 501 3.26 -38.52 -9.10
C HIS A 501 3.60 -38.18 -10.54
N ARG A 502 4.87 -38.33 -10.96
CA ARG A 502 5.34 -37.90 -12.29
C ARG A 502 4.53 -38.46 -13.45
N ASP A 503 4.25 -39.76 -13.44
CA ASP A 503 3.53 -40.42 -14.54
C ASP A 503 2.07 -40.01 -14.59
N GLU A 504 1.44 -39.81 -13.43
CA GLU A 504 0.08 -39.29 -13.30
C GLU A 504 0.00 -37.82 -13.80
N LEU A 505 1.03 -36.98 -13.47
CA LEU A 505 1.12 -35.61 -13.96
C LEU A 505 1.22 -35.54 -15.47
N VAL A 506 2.11 -36.36 -16.10
CA VAL A 506 2.28 -36.39 -17.55
C VAL A 506 1.01 -36.83 -18.29
N ALA A 507 0.22 -37.70 -17.67
CA ALA A 507 -1.04 -38.21 -18.25
C ALA A 507 -2.21 -37.19 -18.18
N ARG A 508 -2.05 -36.06 -17.49
CA ARG A 508 -3.11 -35.04 -17.33
C ARG A 508 -3.09 -34.01 -18.46
N ASP A 509 -4.25 -33.50 -18.79
CA ASP A 509 -4.39 -32.41 -19.76
C ASP A 509 -3.67 -31.16 -19.29
N GLY A 510 -2.89 -30.55 -20.17
CA GLY A 510 -2.10 -29.35 -19.89
C GLY A 510 -0.70 -29.62 -19.32
N TYR A 511 -0.35 -30.87 -19.00
CA TYR A 511 0.96 -31.28 -18.53
C TYR A 511 1.64 -32.21 -19.53
N GLY A 512 2.65 -31.71 -20.25
CA GLY A 512 3.48 -32.54 -21.12
C GLY A 512 4.81 -32.93 -20.45
N GLU A 513 5.50 -33.94 -20.94
CA GLU A 513 6.81 -34.40 -20.46
C GLU A 513 7.80 -33.27 -20.15
N LYS A 514 7.93 -32.32 -21.08
CA LYS A 514 8.83 -31.17 -20.92
C LYS A 514 8.39 -30.26 -19.76
N SER A 515 7.11 -30.00 -19.62
CA SER A 515 6.54 -29.17 -18.58
C SER A 515 6.71 -29.81 -17.19
N VAL A 516 6.40 -31.09 -17.06
CA VAL A 516 6.58 -31.85 -15.80
C VAL A 516 8.05 -31.94 -15.41
N THR A 517 8.91 -32.24 -16.37
CA THR A 517 10.38 -32.25 -16.10
C THR A 517 10.87 -30.89 -15.64
N GLY A 518 10.44 -29.79 -16.29
CA GLY A 518 10.79 -28.42 -15.88
C GLY A 518 10.31 -28.08 -14.47
N LEU A 519 9.07 -28.47 -14.13
CA LEU A 519 8.50 -28.29 -12.79
C LEU A 519 9.30 -29.04 -11.73
N LEU A 520 9.59 -30.33 -11.95
CA LEU A 520 10.35 -31.14 -10.97
C LEU A 520 11.79 -30.62 -10.78
N VAL A 521 12.45 -30.14 -11.84
CA VAL A 521 13.77 -29.47 -11.74
C VAL A 521 13.65 -28.17 -10.94
N SER A 522 12.57 -27.40 -11.13
CA SER A 522 12.36 -26.15 -10.37
C SER A 522 12.15 -26.45 -8.88
N ILE A 523 11.38 -27.49 -8.55
CA ILE A 523 11.17 -27.94 -7.16
C ILE A 523 12.50 -28.37 -6.53
N ASP A 524 13.27 -29.19 -7.23
CA ASP A 524 14.51 -29.76 -6.72
C ASP A 524 15.57 -28.67 -6.46
N ALA A 525 15.61 -27.63 -7.30
CA ALA A 525 16.49 -26.47 -7.12
C ALA A 525 16.16 -25.64 -5.84
N ARG A 526 15.05 -25.89 -5.18
CA ARG A 526 14.63 -25.17 -3.96
C ARG A 526 14.71 -26.00 -2.67
N ARG A 527 15.40 -27.15 -2.70
CA ARG A 527 15.60 -27.98 -1.49
C ARG A 527 16.52 -27.36 -0.46
N GLU A 528 17.42 -26.48 -0.89
CA GLU A 528 18.36 -25.75 -0.04
C GLU A 528 18.16 -24.24 -0.22
N PRO A 529 17.07 -23.67 0.33
CA PRO A 529 16.78 -22.25 0.21
C PRO A 529 17.63 -21.43 1.19
N GLU A 530 17.82 -20.15 0.88
CA GLU A 530 18.33 -19.17 1.85
C GLU A 530 17.41 -19.11 3.08
N PHE A 531 17.98 -19.08 4.29
CA PHE A 531 17.24 -19.19 5.55
C PHE A 531 16.14 -18.11 5.70
N GLY A 532 16.43 -16.84 5.39
CA GLY A 532 15.44 -15.77 5.44
C GLY A 532 14.27 -15.98 4.48
N ARG A 533 14.56 -16.53 3.29
CA ARG A 533 13.56 -16.87 2.29
C ARG A 533 12.66 -18.02 2.76
N PHE A 534 13.24 -19.04 3.38
CA PHE A 534 12.50 -20.15 3.96
C PHE A 534 11.56 -19.69 5.09
N LEU A 535 12.06 -18.87 6.02
CA LEU A 535 11.24 -18.30 7.09
C LEU A 535 10.05 -17.51 6.55
N TYR A 536 10.26 -16.68 5.53
CA TYR A 536 9.16 -15.96 4.89
C TYR A 536 8.17 -16.92 4.21
N ALA A 537 8.67 -17.99 3.56
CA ALA A 537 7.84 -18.98 2.88
C ALA A 537 6.92 -19.75 3.83
N LEU A 538 7.34 -19.99 5.08
CA LEU A 538 6.49 -20.60 6.11
C LEU A 538 5.22 -19.80 6.39
N GLY A 539 5.23 -18.51 6.06
CA GLY A 539 4.07 -17.64 6.20
C GLY A 539 3.63 -17.43 7.63
N ILE A 540 4.58 -17.40 8.55
CA ILE A 540 4.35 -17.07 9.98
C ILE A 540 3.64 -15.71 10.01
N ARG A 541 2.59 -15.63 10.81
CA ARG A 541 1.80 -14.42 10.91
C ARG A 541 2.66 -13.27 11.45
N ASP A 542 2.45 -12.09 10.90
CA ASP A 542 3.16 -10.85 11.21
C ASP A 542 4.68 -10.86 10.90
N ILE A 543 5.21 -11.96 10.36
CA ILE A 543 6.57 -12.06 9.85
C ILE A 543 6.56 -11.84 8.33
N GLY A 544 6.88 -10.60 7.92
CA GLY A 544 7.08 -10.24 6.52
C GLY A 544 8.48 -10.61 6.00
N GLU A 545 8.72 -10.40 4.69
CA GLU A 545 10.01 -10.67 4.04
C GLU A 545 11.18 -9.96 4.74
N THR A 546 11.01 -8.68 5.10
CA THR A 546 12.03 -7.89 5.81
C THR A 546 12.32 -8.46 7.19
N THR A 547 11.28 -8.76 7.98
CA THR A 547 11.42 -9.31 9.33
C THR A 547 12.06 -10.71 9.30
N ALA A 548 11.66 -11.56 8.34
CA ALA A 548 12.31 -12.86 8.12
C ALA A 548 13.81 -12.71 7.83
N GLY A 549 14.20 -11.70 7.04
CA GLY A 549 15.60 -11.38 6.78
C GLY A 549 16.36 -10.89 8.03
N VAL A 550 15.70 -10.13 8.93
CA VAL A 550 16.30 -9.70 10.20
C VAL A 550 16.52 -10.91 11.10
N ILE A 551 15.51 -11.79 11.26
CA ILE A 551 15.58 -13.00 12.03
C ILE A 551 16.71 -13.91 11.50
N ALA A 552 16.79 -14.10 10.18
CA ALA A 552 17.82 -14.94 9.56
C ALA A 552 19.23 -14.43 9.81
N ARG A 553 19.45 -13.12 9.81
CA ARG A 553 20.76 -12.52 10.16
C ARG A 553 21.11 -12.68 11.64
N ARG A 554 20.10 -12.73 12.52
CA ARG A 554 20.31 -12.86 13.97
C ARG A 554 20.68 -14.29 14.36
N PHE A 555 20.01 -15.28 13.78
CA PHE A 555 20.14 -16.69 14.17
C PHE A 555 21.00 -17.54 13.23
N GLU A 556 21.23 -17.07 11.99
CA GLU A 556 22.07 -17.68 10.93
C GLU A 556 21.65 -19.10 10.50
N SER A 557 20.86 -19.83 11.29
CA SER A 557 20.40 -21.19 10.98
C SER A 557 19.03 -21.49 11.58
N TRP A 558 18.32 -22.47 10.99
CA TRP A 558 17.06 -22.97 11.50
C TRP A 558 17.20 -23.53 12.92
N SER A 559 18.24 -24.32 13.20
CA SER A 559 18.43 -24.93 14.52
C SER A 559 18.58 -23.87 15.62
N ALA A 560 19.39 -22.84 15.39
CA ALA A 560 19.56 -21.76 16.36
C ALA A 560 18.27 -20.98 16.60
N PHE A 561 17.48 -20.75 15.53
CA PHE A 561 16.18 -20.10 15.64
C PHE A 561 15.17 -20.98 16.39
N GLU A 562 15.11 -22.28 16.06
CA GLU A 562 14.22 -23.24 16.73
C GLU A 562 14.52 -23.36 18.23
N ASP A 563 15.79 -23.44 18.61
CA ASP A 563 16.21 -23.46 20.00
C ASP A 563 15.78 -22.22 20.78
N ALA A 564 15.93 -21.03 20.13
CA ALA A 564 15.50 -19.75 20.70
C ALA A 564 13.97 -19.68 20.86
N VAL A 565 13.21 -20.14 19.85
CA VAL A 565 11.74 -20.21 19.93
C VAL A 565 11.30 -21.17 21.04
N GLN A 566 11.91 -22.34 21.15
CA GLN A 566 11.60 -23.31 22.22
C GLN A 566 11.90 -22.77 23.64
N ALA A 567 12.96 -21.98 23.78
CA ALA A 567 13.27 -21.29 25.03
C ALA A 567 12.23 -20.22 25.33
N ALA A 568 11.88 -19.41 24.32
CA ALA A 568 10.88 -18.34 24.46
C ALA A 568 9.48 -18.87 24.78
N VAL A 569 9.07 -20.02 24.22
CA VAL A 569 7.78 -20.67 24.55
C VAL A 569 7.67 -20.96 26.06
N LYS A 570 8.76 -21.40 26.71
CA LYS A 570 8.80 -21.65 28.14
C LYS A 570 8.81 -20.38 28.99
N ALA A 571 9.22 -19.27 28.37
CA ALA A 571 9.36 -17.95 28.98
C ALA A 571 8.20 -16.99 28.62
N ARG A 572 7.12 -17.49 27.99
CA ARG A 572 5.94 -16.68 27.61
C ARG A 572 5.27 -16.07 28.84
N PRO A 573 4.66 -14.87 28.68
CA PRO A 573 3.81 -14.32 29.73
C PRO A 573 2.64 -15.26 30.03
N GLY A 574 2.24 -15.34 31.30
CA GLY A 574 1.05 -16.09 31.68
C GLY A 574 -0.21 -15.24 31.68
N GLU A 575 -1.36 -15.90 31.84
CA GLU A 575 -2.70 -15.29 31.76
C GLU A 575 -2.87 -14.04 32.65
N ALA A 576 -2.28 -14.05 33.86
CA ALA A 576 -2.40 -12.90 34.76
C ALA A 576 -1.63 -11.67 34.23
N TYR A 577 -0.48 -11.88 33.56
CA TYR A 577 0.26 -10.80 32.94
C TYR A 577 -0.51 -10.25 31.72
N GLU A 578 -1.04 -11.12 30.87
CA GLU A 578 -1.85 -10.72 29.71
C GLU A 578 -3.15 -10.00 30.16
N ALA A 579 -3.79 -10.44 31.24
CA ALA A 579 -4.95 -9.75 31.80
C ALA A 579 -4.60 -8.31 32.23
N LEU A 580 -3.42 -8.12 32.86
CA LEU A 580 -2.94 -6.79 33.24
C LEU A 580 -2.61 -5.92 32.04
N GLU A 581 -2.12 -6.50 30.96
CA GLU A 581 -1.82 -5.79 29.71
C GLU A 581 -3.06 -5.22 29.01
N ARG A 582 -4.18 -5.93 29.12
CA ARG A 582 -5.48 -5.53 28.51
C ARG A 582 -6.22 -4.45 29.31
N VAL A 583 -5.73 -4.01 30.47
CA VAL A 583 -6.41 -3.01 31.32
C VAL A 583 -6.32 -1.60 30.68
N PRO A 584 -7.45 -0.96 30.39
CA PRO A 584 -7.46 0.39 29.81
C PRO A 584 -6.75 1.40 30.72
N GLY A 585 -5.82 2.17 30.18
CA GLY A 585 -5.07 3.19 30.91
C GLY A 585 -3.82 2.69 31.63
N VAL A 586 -3.50 1.39 31.56
CA VAL A 586 -2.26 0.78 32.04
C VAL A 586 -1.34 0.52 30.85
N GLY A 587 -0.61 1.55 30.43
CA GLY A 587 0.42 1.39 29.37
C GLY A 587 1.72 0.75 29.90
N ASP A 588 2.66 0.42 29.00
CA ASP A 588 3.91 -0.31 29.31
C ASP A 588 4.69 0.25 30.48
N GLY A 589 4.85 1.58 30.54
CA GLY A 589 5.56 2.23 31.65
C GLY A 589 4.86 2.08 33.00
N ALA A 590 3.53 2.16 33.02
CA ALA A 590 2.74 1.95 34.25
C ALA A 590 2.77 0.47 34.65
N ARG A 591 2.67 -0.48 33.68
CA ARG A 591 2.76 -1.91 33.90
C ARG A 591 4.12 -2.28 34.51
N ALA A 592 5.21 -1.85 33.90
CA ALA A 592 6.57 -2.07 34.42
C ALA A 592 6.75 -1.52 35.84
N ALA A 593 6.21 -0.33 36.12
CA ALA A 593 6.25 0.27 37.44
C ALA A 593 5.44 -0.54 38.49
N LEU A 594 4.25 -1.04 38.12
CA LEU A 594 3.40 -1.88 38.97
C LEU A 594 4.04 -3.23 39.29
N LEU A 595 4.63 -3.90 38.31
CA LEU A 595 5.33 -5.17 38.49
C LEU A 595 6.57 -5.01 39.38
N SER A 596 7.37 -3.95 39.12
CA SER A 596 8.54 -3.61 39.94
C SER A 596 8.14 -3.27 41.38
N TRP A 597 7.08 -2.51 41.58
CA TRP A 597 6.53 -2.23 42.90
C TRP A 597 6.08 -3.51 43.60
N SER A 598 5.35 -4.38 42.93
CA SER A 598 4.86 -5.64 43.48
C SER A 598 6.01 -6.58 43.88
N ALA A 599 7.06 -6.67 43.05
CA ALA A 599 8.26 -7.47 43.34
C ALA A 599 9.06 -6.94 44.55
N ALA A 600 9.08 -5.64 44.76
CA ALA A 600 9.80 -4.97 45.86
C ALA A 600 9.00 -4.88 47.16
N ALA A 601 7.65 -5.03 47.09
CA ALA A 601 6.77 -4.90 48.23
C ALA A 601 6.93 -6.10 49.19
N SER A 602 6.99 -5.81 50.49
CA SER A 602 7.04 -6.92 51.49
C SER A 602 5.76 -7.74 51.41
N PRO A 603 5.83 -9.09 51.66
CA PRO A 603 4.64 -9.94 51.68
C PRO A 603 3.56 -9.45 52.66
N ALA A 604 3.96 -8.77 53.73
CA ALA A 604 3.06 -8.17 54.70
C ALA A 604 2.23 -7.02 54.09
N LEU A 605 2.82 -6.22 53.21
CA LEU A 605 2.16 -5.10 52.52
C LEU A 605 1.17 -5.59 51.46
N LEU A 606 1.52 -6.63 50.73
CA LEU A 606 0.70 -7.25 49.70
C LEU A 606 -0.45 -8.10 50.29
N ASN A 607 -0.24 -8.69 51.47
CA ASN A 607 -1.28 -9.46 52.18
C ASN A 607 -2.20 -8.59 53.03
N GLN A 608 -1.89 -7.28 53.21
CA GLN A 608 -2.77 -6.31 53.85
C GLN A 608 -3.76 -5.67 52.84
N ALA A 609 -4.08 -6.39 51.74
CA ALA A 609 -5.10 -5.96 50.79
C ALA A 609 -6.42 -5.60 51.49
N ASP A 610 -6.76 -6.27 52.60
CA ASP A 610 -7.94 -5.92 53.41
C ASP A 610 -7.84 -4.53 54.07
N MET A 611 -6.64 -3.95 54.27
CA MET A 611 -6.49 -2.58 54.74
C MET A 611 -6.88 -1.52 53.71
N PHE A 612 -6.90 -1.89 52.45
CA PHE A 612 -7.37 -1.02 51.37
C PHE A 612 -8.88 -1.15 51.07
N ALA A 613 -9.57 -2.02 51.80
CA ALA A 613 -11.01 -2.25 51.70
C ALA A 613 -11.87 -1.24 52.49
N GLY A 614 -11.24 -0.34 53.27
CA GLY A 614 -11.97 0.69 54.06
C GLY A 614 -12.33 1.94 53.22
N GLU A 615 -13.53 2.48 53.45
CA GLU A 615 -13.91 3.77 52.86
C GLU A 615 -12.86 4.86 53.22
N GLY A 616 -12.19 5.41 52.19
CA GLY A 616 -11.22 6.48 52.32
C GLY A 616 -9.74 6.11 52.22
N VAL A 617 -9.36 4.84 52.00
CA VAL A 617 -7.98 4.44 51.74
C VAL A 617 -7.69 4.50 50.25
N GLY A 618 -6.82 5.45 49.82
CA GLY A 618 -6.46 5.65 48.43
C GLY A 618 -5.49 4.55 47.90
N ALA A 619 -5.46 4.35 46.59
CA ALA A 619 -4.54 3.45 45.92
C ALA A 619 -3.06 3.73 46.29
N PRO A 620 -2.20 2.71 46.31
CA PRO A 620 -0.77 2.86 46.59
C PRO A 620 -0.10 3.88 45.65
N LYS A 621 0.79 4.71 46.21
CA LYS A 621 1.57 5.65 45.40
C LYS A 621 2.73 4.93 44.71
N VAL A 622 2.53 4.58 43.44
CA VAL A 622 3.57 3.97 42.58
C VAL A 622 4.04 5.03 41.57
N LYS A 623 5.35 5.29 41.55
CA LYS A 623 5.91 6.28 40.61
C LYS A 623 5.65 5.82 39.17
N GLY A 624 5.04 6.69 38.36
CA GLY A 624 4.69 6.38 36.96
C GLY A 624 3.28 5.77 36.76
N VAL A 625 2.53 5.53 37.85
CA VAL A 625 1.14 5.04 37.77
C VAL A 625 0.19 6.16 38.15
N THR A 626 -0.73 6.47 37.25
CA THR A 626 -1.72 7.55 37.42
C THR A 626 -2.96 7.06 38.18
N SER A 627 -3.73 7.97 38.75
CA SER A 627 -5.04 7.64 39.34
C SER A 627 -6.01 6.99 38.32
N LYS A 628 -5.90 7.37 37.04
CA LYS A 628 -6.67 6.78 35.96
C LYS A 628 -6.30 5.31 35.73
N ALA A 629 -5.00 4.97 35.80
CA ALA A 629 -4.55 3.59 35.67
C ALA A 629 -5.06 2.72 36.83
N TRP A 630 -5.02 3.23 38.07
CA TRP A 630 -5.60 2.56 39.23
C TRP A 630 -7.13 2.37 39.12
N GLN A 631 -7.84 3.38 38.57
CA GLN A 631 -9.28 3.23 38.30
C GLN A 631 -9.54 2.14 37.27
N GLY A 632 -8.79 2.12 36.17
CA GLY A 632 -8.89 1.05 35.15
C GLY A 632 -8.63 -0.34 35.72
N LEU A 633 -7.67 -0.48 36.65
CA LEU A 633 -7.41 -1.75 37.36
C LEU A 633 -8.57 -2.17 38.26
N VAL A 634 -9.15 -1.23 39.01
CA VAL A 634 -10.33 -1.51 39.86
C VAL A 634 -11.56 -1.86 39.00
N ASP A 635 -11.76 -1.16 37.91
CA ASP A 635 -12.87 -1.44 36.98
C ASP A 635 -12.71 -2.84 36.32
N ALA A 636 -11.47 -3.25 36.00
CA ALA A 636 -11.19 -4.54 35.39
C ALA A 636 -11.25 -5.72 36.37
N PHE A 637 -10.79 -5.54 37.60
CA PHE A 637 -10.67 -6.63 38.60
C PHE A 637 -11.69 -6.56 39.73
N GLY A 638 -12.54 -5.55 39.78
CA GLY A 638 -13.67 -5.44 40.70
C GLY A 638 -13.37 -4.61 41.96
N SER A 639 -12.19 -4.74 42.56
CA SER A 639 -11.82 -3.97 43.77
C SER A 639 -10.33 -3.68 43.81
N LEU A 640 -9.89 -2.74 44.64
CA LEU A 640 -8.48 -2.43 44.82
C LEU A 640 -7.68 -3.61 45.38
N PRO A 641 -8.16 -4.38 46.37
CA PRO A 641 -7.52 -5.62 46.79
C PRO A 641 -7.33 -6.67 45.68
N GLU A 642 -8.37 -6.87 44.87
CA GLU A 642 -8.33 -7.81 43.73
C GLU A 642 -7.37 -7.32 42.63
N ALA A 643 -7.33 -6.03 42.37
CA ALA A 643 -6.36 -5.42 41.46
C ALA A 643 -4.90 -5.62 41.93
N ILE A 644 -4.63 -5.45 43.25
CA ILE A 644 -3.31 -5.68 43.82
C ILE A 644 -2.97 -7.18 43.73
N ALA A 645 -3.90 -8.08 44.00
CA ALA A 645 -3.71 -9.53 43.85
C ALA A 645 -3.43 -9.90 42.38
N ALA A 646 -4.12 -9.29 41.40
CA ALA A 646 -3.86 -9.50 39.99
C ALA A 646 -2.45 -9.00 39.57
N ILE A 647 -2.00 -7.84 40.07
CA ILE A 647 -0.64 -7.32 39.82
C ILE A 647 0.40 -8.29 40.39
N LYS A 648 0.16 -8.83 41.60
CA LYS A 648 1.05 -9.83 42.22
C LYS A 648 1.13 -11.10 41.38
N ALA A 649 0.00 -11.63 40.92
CA ALA A 649 -0.06 -12.79 40.03
C ALA A 649 0.70 -12.51 38.73
N ALA A 650 0.43 -11.34 38.10
CA ALA A 650 1.12 -10.90 36.89
C ALA A 650 2.64 -10.79 37.07
N THR A 651 3.12 -10.39 38.25
CA THR A 651 4.55 -10.30 38.54
C THR A 651 5.24 -11.68 38.46
N THR A 652 4.57 -12.75 38.91
CA THR A 652 5.10 -14.10 38.83
C THR A 652 4.95 -14.75 37.46
N GLN A 653 4.13 -14.17 36.60
CA GLN A 653 3.84 -14.60 35.23
C GLN A 653 4.36 -13.65 34.16
N ALA A 654 5.26 -12.76 34.55
CA ALA A 654 5.91 -11.85 33.62
C ALA A 654 6.76 -12.60 32.58
N PRO A 655 6.88 -12.10 31.35
CA PRO A 655 7.70 -12.76 30.33
C PRO A 655 9.16 -12.86 30.78
N GLY A 656 9.78 -13.99 30.52
CA GLY A 656 11.21 -14.22 30.78
C GLY A 656 12.09 -13.61 29.68
N ASP A 657 13.41 -13.61 29.93
CA ASP A 657 14.39 -12.97 29.06
C ASP A 657 14.39 -13.57 27.65
N ASP A 658 14.26 -14.89 27.49
CA ASP A 658 14.25 -15.55 26.19
C ASP A 658 13.07 -15.08 25.30
N TYR A 659 11.88 -14.92 25.89
CA TYR A 659 10.73 -14.35 25.17
C TYR A 659 10.96 -12.88 24.80
N LEU A 660 11.48 -12.10 25.75
CA LEU A 660 11.78 -10.69 25.54
C LEU A 660 12.87 -10.47 24.48
N GLU A 661 13.84 -11.39 24.38
CA GLU A 661 14.87 -11.35 23.35
C GLU A 661 14.28 -11.49 21.94
N LEU A 662 13.34 -12.43 21.74
CA LEU A 662 12.60 -12.55 20.48
C LEU A 662 11.73 -11.32 20.20
N ALA A 663 10.97 -10.87 21.17
CA ALA A 663 10.06 -9.74 21.03
C ALA A 663 10.78 -8.39 20.77
N ARG A 664 12.07 -8.27 21.11
CA ARG A 664 12.91 -7.09 20.86
C ARG A 664 13.59 -7.10 19.50
N ILE A 665 13.49 -8.18 18.72
CA ILE A 665 14.00 -8.19 17.35
C ILE A 665 13.24 -7.16 16.54
N ASP A 666 13.97 -6.34 15.78
CA ASP A 666 13.38 -5.28 14.96
C ASP A 666 12.33 -5.84 13.99
N GLY A 667 11.12 -5.32 14.08
CA GLY A 667 9.97 -5.76 13.29
C GLY A 667 9.25 -7.02 13.79
N VAL A 668 9.64 -7.61 14.93
CA VAL A 668 8.93 -8.75 15.56
C VAL A 668 7.87 -8.22 16.53
N GLY A 669 8.28 -7.61 17.63
CA GLY A 669 7.36 -7.19 18.68
C GLY A 669 6.67 -8.37 19.42
N PRO A 670 5.91 -8.09 20.51
CA PRO A 670 5.24 -9.14 21.29
C PRO A 670 4.23 -9.96 20.48
N VAL A 671 3.41 -9.30 19.65
CA VAL A 671 2.36 -9.97 18.85
C VAL A 671 2.96 -10.97 17.85
N ALA A 672 4.05 -10.60 17.16
CA ALA A 672 4.69 -11.51 16.21
C ALA A 672 5.51 -12.62 16.94
N ALA A 673 6.03 -12.31 18.12
CA ALA A 673 6.74 -13.31 18.95
C ALA A 673 5.79 -14.39 19.46
N ASP A 674 4.52 -14.07 19.66
CA ASP A 674 3.49 -15.04 20.06
C ASP A 674 3.08 -16.00 18.93
N HIS A 675 3.27 -15.62 17.69
CA HIS A 675 2.98 -16.41 16.50
C HIS A 675 4.13 -17.31 16.09
#